data_44f1f9d693f6f9e8839a67bf771c755a
#
_entry.id   44f1f9d693f6f9e8839a67bf771c755a
#
_cell.length_a   1.000
_cell.length_b   1.000
_cell.length_c   1.000
_cell.angle_alpha   90.00
_cell.angle_beta   90.00
_cell.angle_gamma   90.00
#
_symmetry.space_group_name_H-M   'P 1'
#
loop_
_entity.id
_entity.type
_entity.pdbx_description
1 polymer ?
#
loop_
_entity_poly.entity_id
_entity_poly.type
_entity_poly.pdbx_seq_one_letter_code
_entity_poly.pdbx_strand_id
1 'polypeptide(L)'
;MAEDQHRSKRRKTRAEGSVVRIGDKVISLSAYLQPTQQRKKEQPVADQHTATPTEKSQEETAKDDKKPKPERRPKFAADSPLLKSRKALPIWGYQNEICSSLRGANDVLLIVGETGSGKSTQTPQFLCSEPWCRRKKVRVQSREVSVGGVIAVTQPRRVAATTLASRVAQEMGTPLGSSREGSVGYSVRFDHNVPKGTKIKFLTEGMLLQEILRDPNLRQYSAVIVDEIHERSVDVDLIAGFLKQILSSDKSGRGGIPLKVVIMSATADVEKIQDFFKPQQPEASIQLLRINGRQYPVEVKHTDKPVPDLQEALMKQIFKIHLQEPLPGDILAFLTGQEEIETAQRLIEEYTATLAPNVPKLMAYPLYGQLSMQAQQDAFRPTKKGFARKVVLATNIAETSVTVPGVRYVIDCGKAKVKQFRSRLGMESLLAKAISKSSAIQRTGRAGREGPGKCYRLYTSETYDSLRDADLPEILRNDVLGAVLTMKARGINDILSFPLMDSPDIESIEKALMNLHFLGALADDGSITDIGKKLALFPVSAPYGRVLLAACEPEFDCLLEVIDIIACLTSGENIFHQLQSEEVKEEVEELRKELYRREGDILTYLTTIQQYTAENSDRVEWCKKRRINVRNMRQALNIRKQLRSLCLREGLLREPPPPDPQPFFPLSPERAEALLRCFLRGFVGKCALLAPDSSYVTVQGKHVVAIHPSSVLHGQKKEAIMFLEHVFTQKNYAKKVSAVQADWIVEAMTRGGGGGGGVSPGDGPGP
;
A
#
# COMPACT_ATOMS: atom_id res chain seq x y z
N MET A 1 -34.82 1.90 14.93
CA MET A 1 -35.17 3.27 14.47
C MET A 1 -34.97 4.35 15.53
N ALA A 2 -35.28 4.13 16.82
CA ALA A 2 -35.08 5.13 17.87
C ALA A 2 -33.59 5.29 18.29
N GLU A 3 -32.81 4.22 18.30
CA GLU A 3 -31.36 4.27 18.61
C GLU A 3 -30.51 4.94 17.53
N ASP A 4 -30.88 4.79 16.25
CA ASP A 4 -30.18 5.46 15.16
C ASP A 4 -30.48 6.96 15.09
N GLN A 5 -31.67 7.38 15.47
CA GLN A 5 -31.99 8.81 15.59
C GLN A 5 -31.25 9.47 16.78
N HIS A 6 -31.06 8.75 17.88
CA HIS A 6 -30.27 9.23 19.02
C HIS A 6 -28.75 9.29 18.72
N ARG A 7 -28.24 8.33 17.91
CA ARG A 7 -26.85 8.36 17.43
C ARG A 7 -26.61 9.50 16.44
N SER A 8 -27.56 9.75 15.56
CA SER A 8 -27.51 10.86 14.59
C SER A 8 -27.57 12.24 15.29
N LYS A 9 -28.44 12.41 16.29
CA LYS A 9 -28.50 13.65 17.07
C LYS A 9 -27.25 13.87 17.94
N ARG A 10 -26.70 12.82 18.57
CA ARG A 10 -25.42 12.93 19.30
C ARG A 10 -24.21 13.20 18.38
N ARG A 11 -24.26 12.76 17.12
CA ARG A 11 -23.23 13.08 16.12
C ARG A 11 -23.28 14.56 15.71
N LYS A 12 -24.47 15.13 15.48
CA LYS A 12 -24.61 16.55 15.12
C LYS A 12 -24.19 17.51 16.26
N THR A 13 -24.60 17.25 17.49
CA THR A 13 -24.29 18.12 18.64
C THR A 13 -22.82 18.08 19.08
N ARG A 14 -22.05 17.02 18.75
CA ARG A 14 -20.63 16.93 19.08
C ARG A 14 -19.74 17.60 18.02
N ALA A 15 -20.18 17.69 16.76
CA ALA A 15 -19.46 18.37 15.68
C ALA A 15 -19.56 19.91 15.78
N GLU A 16 -20.59 20.43 16.41
CA GLU A 16 -20.79 21.89 16.56
C GLU A 16 -19.93 22.54 17.66
N GLY A 17 -19.20 21.74 18.46
CA GLY A 17 -18.45 22.23 19.63
C GLY A 17 -16.94 22.02 19.61
N SER A 18 -16.36 21.38 18.59
CA SER A 18 -14.93 21.08 18.57
C SER A 18 -14.13 22.29 18.07
N VAL A 19 -13.61 23.04 19.00
CA VAL A 19 -12.73 24.19 18.76
C VAL A 19 -11.34 23.87 19.30
N VAL A 20 -10.31 23.97 18.45
CA VAL A 20 -8.91 23.77 18.86
C VAL A 20 -8.21 25.13 18.91
N ARG A 21 -7.55 25.40 20.03
CA ARG A 21 -6.70 26.59 20.19
C ARG A 21 -5.25 26.25 19.96
N ILE A 22 -4.59 27.01 19.08
CA ILE A 22 -3.16 26.87 18.77
C ILE A 22 -2.58 28.28 18.85
N GLY A 23 -1.90 28.60 19.95
CA GLY A 23 -1.51 29.96 20.26
C GLY A 23 -2.76 30.89 20.36
N ASP A 24 -2.72 32.03 19.73
CA ASP A 24 -3.84 32.96 19.70
C ASP A 24 -4.92 32.68 18.65
N LYS A 25 -4.71 31.68 17.80
CA LYS A 25 -5.68 31.28 16.77
C LYS A 25 -6.64 30.21 17.27
N VAL A 26 -7.91 30.44 17.03
CA VAL A 26 -9.01 29.53 17.32
C VAL A 26 -9.49 28.92 16.00
N ILE A 27 -9.29 27.62 15.79
CA ILE A 27 -9.74 26.92 14.60
C ILE A 27 -11.01 26.14 14.96
N SER A 28 -12.11 26.44 14.30
CA SER A 28 -13.36 25.69 14.43
C SER A 28 -13.38 24.52 13.45
N LEU A 29 -13.38 23.31 13.98
CA LEU A 29 -13.45 22.08 13.18
C LEU A 29 -14.79 21.93 12.45
N SER A 30 -15.83 22.61 12.88
CA SER A 30 -17.13 22.65 12.19
C SER A 30 -17.03 23.20 10.76
N ALA A 31 -16.09 24.13 10.49
CA ALA A 31 -15.86 24.68 9.15
C ALA A 31 -15.37 23.60 8.15
N TYR A 32 -14.69 22.57 8.63
CA TYR A 32 -14.16 21.48 7.81
C TYR A 32 -15.17 20.36 7.50
N LEU A 33 -16.32 20.37 8.21
CA LEU A 33 -17.31 19.30 8.16
C LEU A 33 -18.65 19.75 7.54
N GLN A 34 -18.82 21.06 7.21
CA GLN A 34 -20.08 21.57 6.64
C GLN A 34 -20.15 21.43 5.11
N PRO A 35 -21.34 21.14 4.54
CA PRO A 35 -21.55 21.14 3.10
C PRO A 35 -21.42 22.58 2.55
N THR A 36 -20.64 22.73 1.50
CA THR A 36 -20.48 24.02 0.82
C THR A 36 -21.82 24.46 0.21
N GLN A 37 -22.42 25.52 0.71
CA GLN A 37 -23.57 26.14 0.04
C GLN A 37 -23.14 26.59 -1.36
N GLN A 38 -23.94 26.21 -2.36
CA GLN A 38 -23.72 26.57 -3.76
C GLN A 38 -23.58 28.09 -3.92
N ARG A 39 -22.36 28.57 -4.10
CA ARG A 39 -22.10 29.92 -4.60
C ARG A 39 -22.42 29.92 -6.09
N LYS A 40 -23.26 30.88 -6.48
CA LYS A 40 -23.61 31.22 -7.86
C LYS A 40 -22.35 31.39 -8.69
N LYS A 41 -22.35 30.76 -9.88
CA LYS A 41 -21.31 30.91 -10.90
C LYS A 41 -21.11 32.37 -11.25
N GLU A 42 -19.97 32.93 -10.95
CA GLU A 42 -19.40 34.06 -11.66
C GLU A 42 -18.51 33.54 -12.77
N GLN A 43 -18.75 34.01 -13.98
CA GLN A 43 -18.03 33.62 -15.20
C GLN A 43 -16.63 34.24 -15.16
N PRO A 44 -15.59 33.53 -15.56
CA PRO A 44 -14.28 34.16 -15.76
C PRO A 44 -14.28 34.93 -17.08
N VAL A 45 -13.85 36.16 -16.99
CA VAL A 45 -13.55 37.05 -18.10
C VAL A 45 -12.39 36.47 -18.93
N ALA A 46 -12.55 36.45 -20.22
CA ALA A 46 -11.55 35.98 -21.17
C ALA A 46 -10.47 37.03 -21.36
N ASP A 47 -9.24 36.71 -21.08
CA ASP A 47 -8.08 37.47 -21.58
C ASP A 47 -7.58 36.87 -22.88
N GLN A 48 -7.63 37.71 -23.89
CA GLN A 48 -7.07 37.50 -25.22
C GLN A 48 -5.57 37.76 -25.17
N HIS A 49 -4.76 36.79 -25.56
CA HIS A 49 -3.44 37.06 -26.13
C HIS A 49 -3.24 36.26 -27.38
N THR A 50 -3.15 37.07 -28.42
CA THR A 50 -2.74 36.83 -29.81
C THR A 50 -1.35 36.20 -29.91
N ALA A 51 -1.22 35.16 -30.73
CA ALA A 51 0.03 34.85 -31.42
C ALA A 51 -0.28 34.30 -32.81
N THR A 52 0.23 34.96 -33.80
CA THR A 52 0.10 34.79 -35.23
C THR A 52 0.91 33.61 -35.77
N PRO A 53 0.59 33.11 -36.96
CA PRO A 53 1.07 31.82 -37.43
C PRO A 53 2.28 31.96 -38.35
N THR A 54 3.04 30.89 -38.51
CA THR A 54 3.97 30.74 -39.64
C THR A 54 3.64 29.45 -40.41
N GLU A 55 3.35 29.64 -41.68
CA GLU A 55 3.11 28.67 -42.71
C GLU A 55 4.38 27.90 -43.14
N LYS A 56 4.19 26.66 -43.58
CA LYS A 56 4.39 26.14 -44.94
C LYS A 56 4.37 24.62 -44.92
N SER A 57 3.39 24.06 -45.56
CA SER A 57 3.26 23.47 -46.90
C SER A 57 4.10 22.22 -47.13
N GLN A 58 3.51 21.09 -47.39
CA GLN A 58 3.19 20.60 -48.72
C GLN A 58 2.37 19.31 -48.68
N GLU A 59 1.49 19.21 -49.64
CA GLU A 59 0.65 18.08 -50.01
C GLU A 59 1.45 16.84 -50.40
N GLU A 60 0.90 15.66 -50.05
CA GLU A 60 0.83 14.59 -51.04
C GLU A 60 -0.29 13.63 -50.72
N THR A 61 -1.20 13.53 -51.65
CA THR A 61 -2.33 12.63 -51.73
C THR A 61 -1.89 11.21 -52.06
N ALA A 62 -2.31 10.23 -51.27
CA ALA A 62 -2.52 8.87 -51.78
C ALA A 62 -3.58 8.18 -50.96
N LYS A 63 -4.72 7.96 -51.60
CA LYS A 63 -5.76 7.04 -51.19
C LYS A 63 -5.20 5.62 -51.22
N ASP A 64 -5.29 4.90 -50.14
CA ASP A 64 -5.23 3.44 -50.15
C ASP A 64 -6.22 2.88 -49.15
N ASP A 65 -7.33 2.42 -49.66
CA ASP A 65 -8.39 1.67 -48.98
C ASP A 65 -7.85 0.29 -48.61
N LYS A 66 -7.28 0.16 -47.40
CA LYS A 66 -6.98 -1.15 -46.80
C LYS A 66 -8.03 -1.50 -45.77
N LYS A 67 -8.92 -2.46 -46.16
CA LYS A 67 -9.78 -3.21 -45.23
C LYS A 67 -8.98 -3.65 -44.02
N PRO A 68 -9.51 -3.53 -42.77
CA PRO A 68 -8.82 -3.99 -41.59
C PRO A 68 -8.57 -5.49 -41.67
N LYS A 69 -7.30 -5.86 -41.62
CA LYS A 69 -6.89 -7.26 -41.50
C LYS A 69 -7.50 -7.85 -40.22
N PRO A 70 -8.09 -9.06 -40.28
CA PRO A 70 -8.61 -9.71 -39.09
C PRO A 70 -7.49 -9.91 -38.07
N GLU A 71 -7.70 -9.46 -36.83
CA GLU A 71 -6.79 -9.67 -35.71
C GLU A 71 -6.45 -11.16 -35.61
N ARG A 72 -5.20 -11.51 -35.84
CA ARG A 72 -4.70 -12.86 -35.64
C ARG A 72 -4.88 -13.20 -34.15
N ARG A 73 -5.89 -14.01 -33.84
CA ARG A 73 -5.99 -14.68 -32.53
C ARG A 73 -4.69 -15.47 -32.31
N PRO A 74 -4.01 -15.33 -31.18
CA PRO A 74 -2.86 -16.16 -30.87
C PRO A 74 -3.33 -17.62 -30.93
N LYS A 75 -2.76 -18.38 -31.87
CA LYS A 75 -3.02 -19.82 -32.00
C LYS A 75 -2.32 -20.52 -30.84
N PHE A 76 -3.00 -20.67 -29.70
CA PHE A 76 -2.60 -21.70 -28.76
C PHE A 76 -2.82 -23.07 -29.42
N ALA A 77 -1.80 -23.90 -29.39
CA ALA A 77 -1.99 -25.29 -29.71
C ALA A 77 -3.08 -25.86 -28.78
N ALA A 78 -4.09 -26.49 -29.34
CA ALA A 78 -5.26 -27.00 -28.60
C ALA A 78 -4.88 -27.95 -27.43
N ASP A 79 -3.66 -28.44 -27.40
CA ASP A 79 -3.09 -29.36 -26.41
C ASP A 79 -2.08 -28.76 -25.43
N SER A 80 -2.01 -27.45 -25.31
CA SER A 80 -1.11 -26.81 -24.34
C SER A 80 -1.43 -27.28 -22.91
N PRO A 81 -0.44 -27.74 -22.12
CA PRO A 81 -0.63 -28.11 -20.71
C PRO A 81 -1.24 -26.96 -19.89
N LEU A 82 -0.94 -25.71 -20.25
CA LEU A 82 -1.50 -24.52 -19.63
C LEU A 82 -3.01 -24.39 -19.90
N LEU A 83 -3.48 -24.73 -21.11
CA LEU A 83 -4.91 -24.69 -21.41
C LEU A 83 -5.67 -25.78 -20.66
N LYS A 84 -5.10 -26.97 -20.52
CA LYS A 84 -5.69 -28.07 -19.73
C LYS A 84 -5.82 -27.65 -18.25
N SER A 85 -4.78 -27.07 -17.68
CA SER A 85 -4.82 -26.58 -16.28
C SER A 85 -5.83 -25.45 -16.06
N ARG A 86 -5.99 -24.51 -17.03
CA ARG A 86 -6.98 -23.44 -16.97
C ARG A 86 -8.42 -23.98 -17.01
N LYS A 87 -8.69 -24.93 -17.92
CA LYS A 87 -10.01 -25.57 -18.04
C LYS A 87 -10.40 -26.38 -16.79
N ALA A 88 -9.43 -26.82 -16.02
CA ALA A 88 -9.66 -27.53 -14.76
C ALA A 88 -10.01 -26.61 -13.59
N LEU A 89 -9.84 -25.28 -13.73
CA LEU A 89 -10.18 -24.32 -12.67
C LEU A 89 -11.72 -24.23 -12.49
N PRO A 90 -12.22 -24.16 -11.26
CA PRO A 90 -13.65 -24.08 -10.96
C PRO A 90 -14.37 -22.96 -11.73
N ILE A 91 -13.79 -21.79 -11.85
CA ILE A 91 -14.38 -20.64 -12.54
C ILE A 91 -14.61 -20.87 -14.04
N TRP A 92 -13.92 -21.81 -14.65
CA TRP A 92 -14.03 -22.04 -16.10
C TRP A 92 -15.44 -22.39 -16.55
N GLY A 93 -16.17 -23.17 -15.74
CA GLY A 93 -17.57 -23.50 -16.00
C GLY A 93 -18.54 -22.31 -15.99
N TYR A 94 -18.16 -21.22 -15.32
CA TYR A 94 -18.97 -20.03 -15.17
C TYR A 94 -18.65 -18.93 -16.19
N GLN A 95 -17.79 -19.19 -17.18
CA GLN A 95 -17.37 -18.20 -18.17
C GLN A 95 -18.54 -17.51 -18.87
N ASN A 96 -19.53 -18.31 -19.37
CA ASN A 96 -20.68 -17.76 -20.09
C ASN A 96 -21.55 -16.90 -19.19
N GLU A 97 -21.75 -17.31 -17.95
CA GLU A 97 -22.55 -16.58 -16.96
C GLU A 97 -21.87 -15.26 -16.58
N ILE A 98 -20.57 -15.24 -16.32
CA ILE A 98 -19.78 -14.02 -16.06
C ILE A 98 -19.89 -13.04 -17.23
N CYS A 99 -19.74 -13.51 -18.47
CA CYS A 99 -19.80 -12.65 -19.64
C CYS A 99 -21.22 -12.13 -19.89
N SER A 100 -22.24 -12.97 -19.78
CA SER A 100 -23.63 -12.58 -20.02
C SER A 100 -24.13 -11.59 -18.97
N SER A 101 -23.71 -11.72 -17.71
CA SER A 101 -24.06 -10.83 -16.62
C SER A 101 -23.74 -9.35 -16.91
N LEU A 102 -22.67 -9.09 -17.65
CA LEU A 102 -22.20 -7.73 -17.95
C LEU A 102 -22.55 -7.25 -19.37
N ARG A 103 -23.15 -8.09 -20.22
CA ARG A 103 -23.61 -7.69 -21.57
C ARG A 103 -24.86 -6.85 -21.53
N GLY A 104 -25.72 -7.04 -20.53
CA GLY A 104 -26.98 -6.33 -20.35
C GLY A 104 -26.84 -4.97 -19.65
N ALA A 105 -27.92 -4.54 -19.03
CA ALA A 105 -28.02 -3.28 -18.27
C ALA A 105 -27.20 -3.28 -16.97
N ASN A 106 -26.80 -4.45 -16.50
CA ASN A 106 -26.04 -4.55 -15.25
C ASN A 106 -24.62 -4.01 -15.43
N ASP A 107 -24.26 -3.05 -14.60
CA ASP A 107 -22.93 -2.46 -14.56
C ASP A 107 -22.05 -3.06 -13.44
N VAL A 108 -22.64 -3.83 -12.51
CA VAL A 108 -21.96 -4.44 -11.35
C VAL A 108 -22.19 -5.95 -11.30
N LEU A 109 -21.10 -6.70 -11.11
CA LEU A 109 -21.11 -8.15 -10.88
C LEU A 109 -20.30 -8.47 -9.62
N LEU A 110 -20.89 -9.24 -8.70
CA LEU A 110 -20.20 -9.74 -7.51
C LEU A 110 -19.89 -11.23 -7.68
N ILE A 111 -18.62 -11.58 -7.62
CA ILE A 111 -18.12 -12.97 -7.73
C ILE A 111 -17.56 -13.41 -6.38
N VAL A 112 -18.14 -14.44 -5.82
CA VAL A 112 -17.68 -15.06 -4.58
C VAL A 112 -17.16 -16.45 -4.85
N GLY A 113 -16.04 -16.79 -4.29
CA GLY A 113 -15.47 -18.11 -4.45
C GLY A 113 -14.12 -18.21 -3.75
N GLU A 114 -13.78 -19.39 -3.35
CA GLU A 114 -12.55 -19.67 -2.60
C GLU A 114 -11.27 -19.25 -3.34
N THR A 115 -10.20 -19.02 -2.57
CA THR A 115 -8.88 -18.76 -3.14
C THR A 115 -8.41 -19.98 -3.92
N GLY A 116 -7.92 -19.75 -5.15
CA GLY A 116 -7.51 -20.85 -6.04
C GLY A 116 -8.59 -21.28 -7.04
N SER A 117 -9.81 -20.78 -6.95
CA SER A 117 -10.87 -21.04 -7.95
C SER A 117 -10.59 -20.46 -9.33
N GLY A 118 -9.56 -19.60 -9.47
CA GLY A 118 -9.15 -18.97 -10.72
C GLY A 118 -9.74 -17.59 -10.98
N LYS A 119 -10.44 -16.98 -10.02
CA LYS A 119 -11.09 -15.65 -10.16
C LYS A 119 -10.12 -14.59 -10.69
N SER A 120 -9.02 -14.37 -10.00
CA SER A 120 -8.05 -13.31 -10.30
C SER A 120 -7.35 -13.47 -11.65
N THR A 121 -7.19 -14.71 -12.13
CA THR A 121 -6.52 -15.00 -13.41
C THR A 121 -7.47 -15.09 -14.59
N GLN A 122 -8.64 -15.74 -14.45
CA GLN A 122 -9.51 -16.04 -15.57
C GLN A 122 -10.55 -14.95 -15.85
N THR A 123 -11.13 -14.31 -14.82
CA THR A 123 -12.15 -13.26 -15.01
C THR A 123 -11.68 -12.16 -15.97
N PRO A 124 -10.50 -11.54 -15.82
CA PRO A 124 -10.06 -10.50 -16.75
C PRO A 124 -9.85 -11.03 -18.18
N GLN A 125 -9.43 -12.30 -18.33
CA GLN A 125 -9.27 -12.92 -19.65
C GLN A 125 -10.60 -13.20 -20.36
N PHE A 126 -11.63 -13.58 -19.61
CA PHE A 126 -12.98 -13.77 -20.17
C PHE A 126 -13.55 -12.44 -20.67
N LEU A 127 -13.43 -11.40 -19.86
CA LEU A 127 -14.02 -10.08 -20.14
C LEU A 127 -13.27 -9.30 -21.21
N CYS A 128 -11.95 -9.46 -21.35
CA CYS A 128 -11.17 -8.66 -22.32
C CYS A 128 -11.51 -8.97 -23.79
N SER A 129 -12.17 -10.09 -24.07
CA SER A 129 -12.65 -10.48 -25.42
C SER A 129 -14.07 -9.98 -25.72
N GLU A 130 -14.77 -9.44 -24.73
CA GLU A 130 -16.15 -8.97 -24.90
C GLU A 130 -16.24 -7.72 -25.80
N PRO A 131 -17.28 -7.61 -26.65
CA PRO A 131 -17.45 -6.47 -27.57
C PRO A 131 -17.50 -5.11 -26.85
N TRP A 132 -18.09 -5.06 -25.66
CA TRP A 132 -18.17 -3.84 -24.87
C TRP A 132 -16.81 -3.39 -24.30
N CYS A 133 -15.83 -4.28 -24.23
CA CYS A 133 -14.47 -3.95 -23.75
C CYS A 133 -13.63 -3.19 -24.79
N ARG A 134 -14.11 -3.04 -26.04
CA ARG A 134 -13.37 -2.34 -27.08
C ARG A 134 -13.30 -0.84 -26.82
N ARG A 135 -12.17 -0.25 -27.20
CA ARG A 135 -11.98 1.21 -27.15
C ARG A 135 -12.94 1.90 -28.11
N LYS A 136 -13.63 2.94 -27.65
CA LYS A 136 -14.57 3.74 -28.42
C LYS A 136 -14.16 5.20 -28.39
N LYS A 137 -14.32 5.91 -29.50
CA LYS A 137 -14.19 7.35 -29.57
C LYS A 137 -15.56 7.98 -29.36
N VAL A 138 -15.64 8.91 -28.44
CA VAL A 138 -16.89 9.61 -28.06
C VAL A 138 -16.64 11.08 -27.86
N ARG A 139 -17.66 11.91 -27.96
CA ARG A 139 -17.59 13.33 -27.64
C ARG A 139 -18.00 13.57 -26.19
N VAL A 140 -17.13 14.26 -25.44
CA VAL A 140 -17.40 14.72 -24.09
C VAL A 140 -17.09 16.22 -24.06
N GLN A 141 -18.09 17.04 -23.72
CA GLN A 141 -17.96 18.51 -23.70
C GLN A 141 -17.27 19.06 -24.98
N SER A 142 -17.78 18.68 -26.15
CA SER A 142 -17.26 19.07 -27.47
C SER A 142 -15.87 18.57 -27.86
N ARG A 143 -15.18 17.82 -27.00
CA ARG A 143 -13.86 17.20 -27.31
C ARG A 143 -14.02 15.72 -27.62
N GLU A 144 -13.30 15.24 -28.65
CA GLU A 144 -13.21 13.80 -28.92
C GLU A 144 -12.29 13.14 -27.89
N VAL A 145 -12.81 12.19 -27.15
CA VAL A 145 -12.06 11.41 -26.15
C VAL A 145 -12.19 9.92 -26.42
N SER A 146 -11.17 9.17 -26.06
CA SER A 146 -11.16 7.72 -26.20
C SER A 146 -11.55 7.08 -24.88
N VAL A 147 -12.58 6.22 -24.88
CA VAL A 147 -13.09 5.54 -23.67
C VAL A 147 -13.01 4.03 -23.82
N GLY A 148 -12.55 3.35 -22.77
CA GLY A 148 -12.46 1.90 -22.69
C GLY A 148 -11.22 1.30 -23.36
N GLY A 149 -11.23 0.00 -23.51
CA GLY A 149 -10.18 -0.81 -24.15
C GLY A 149 -9.24 -1.51 -23.15
N VAL A 150 -9.29 -1.18 -21.88
CA VAL A 150 -8.46 -1.80 -20.84
C VAL A 150 -9.33 -2.29 -19.68
N ILE A 151 -8.97 -3.42 -19.09
CA ILE A 151 -9.52 -3.90 -17.82
C ILE A 151 -8.48 -3.66 -16.73
N ALA A 152 -8.86 -2.92 -15.69
CA ALA A 152 -8.07 -2.80 -14.47
C ALA A 152 -8.39 -3.96 -13.52
N VAL A 153 -7.37 -4.51 -12.85
CA VAL A 153 -7.52 -5.53 -11.81
C VAL A 153 -6.72 -5.07 -10.59
N THR A 154 -7.39 -4.68 -9.52
CA THR A 154 -6.72 -4.27 -8.29
C THR A 154 -6.22 -5.46 -7.49
N GLN A 155 -5.10 -5.26 -6.80
CA GLN A 155 -4.53 -6.23 -5.87
C GLN A 155 -4.02 -5.49 -4.62
N PRO A 156 -4.25 -6.02 -3.41
CA PRO A 156 -3.78 -5.37 -2.18
C PRO A 156 -2.26 -5.35 -2.05
N ARG A 157 -1.58 -6.30 -2.68
CA ARG A 157 -0.13 -6.51 -2.53
C ARG A 157 0.62 -6.38 -3.85
N ARG A 158 1.77 -5.70 -3.82
CA ARG A 158 2.65 -5.51 -4.99
C ARG A 158 3.05 -6.84 -5.64
N VAL A 159 3.44 -7.83 -4.81
CA VAL A 159 3.86 -9.16 -5.28
C VAL A 159 2.70 -9.86 -6.00
N ALA A 160 1.48 -9.77 -5.46
CA ALA A 160 0.31 -10.37 -6.10
C ALA A 160 0.05 -9.74 -7.48
N ALA A 161 0.05 -8.41 -7.59
CA ALA A 161 -0.16 -7.71 -8.86
C ALA A 161 0.86 -8.12 -9.93
N THR A 162 2.15 -8.16 -9.60
CA THR A 162 3.21 -8.52 -10.57
C THR A 162 3.19 -9.99 -10.94
N THR A 163 2.96 -10.89 -9.96
CA THR A 163 2.91 -12.34 -10.20
C THR A 163 1.70 -12.74 -11.03
N LEU A 164 0.52 -12.16 -10.73
CA LEU A 164 -0.70 -12.41 -11.51
C LEU A 164 -0.57 -11.86 -12.93
N ALA A 165 0.03 -10.67 -13.11
CA ALA A 165 0.31 -10.14 -14.45
C ALA A 165 1.21 -11.07 -15.24
N SER A 166 2.29 -11.59 -14.64
CA SER A 166 3.18 -12.57 -15.27
C SER A 166 2.46 -13.85 -15.63
N ARG A 167 1.65 -14.38 -14.72
CA ARG A 167 0.88 -15.61 -14.93
C ARG A 167 -0.14 -15.44 -16.07
N VAL A 168 -0.90 -14.36 -16.08
CA VAL A 168 -1.91 -14.08 -17.11
C VAL A 168 -1.24 -13.83 -18.46
N ALA A 169 -0.09 -13.14 -18.51
CA ALA A 169 0.69 -12.96 -19.73
C ALA A 169 1.14 -14.31 -20.32
N GLN A 170 1.65 -15.23 -19.49
CA GLN A 170 1.99 -16.58 -19.89
C GLN A 170 0.77 -17.37 -20.41
N GLU A 171 -0.36 -17.28 -19.72
CA GLU A 171 -1.61 -17.93 -20.12
C GLU A 171 -2.18 -17.36 -21.42
N MET A 172 -1.97 -16.10 -21.71
CA MET A 172 -2.36 -15.44 -22.96
C MET A 172 -1.32 -15.56 -24.07
N GLY A 173 -0.15 -16.16 -23.79
CA GLY A 173 0.94 -16.31 -24.77
C GLY A 173 1.52 -14.97 -25.24
N THR A 174 1.49 -13.95 -24.39
CA THR A 174 2.03 -12.62 -24.69
C THR A 174 3.20 -12.31 -23.77
N PRO A 175 4.23 -11.58 -24.25
CA PRO A 175 5.33 -11.19 -23.37
C PRO A 175 4.85 -10.19 -22.32
N LEU A 176 5.32 -10.38 -21.08
CA LEU A 176 5.23 -9.34 -20.06
C LEU A 176 6.46 -8.45 -20.22
N GLY A 177 6.28 -7.21 -20.62
CA GLY A 177 7.42 -6.31 -20.77
C GLY A 177 7.22 -5.19 -21.80
N SER A 178 8.30 -4.47 -22.11
CA SER A 178 8.32 -3.28 -22.96
C SER A 178 8.06 -3.53 -24.47
N SER A 179 7.74 -4.74 -24.87
CA SER A 179 7.40 -5.03 -26.27
C SER A 179 6.06 -4.38 -26.65
N ARG A 180 5.99 -3.83 -27.86
CA ARG A 180 4.75 -3.23 -28.40
C ARG A 180 3.57 -4.22 -28.49
N GLU A 181 3.82 -5.51 -28.37
CA GLU A 181 2.87 -6.60 -28.56
C GLU A 181 2.29 -7.15 -27.25
N GLY A 182 2.73 -6.68 -26.08
CA GLY A 182 2.22 -7.14 -24.78
C GLY A 182 0.76 -6.74 -24.56
N SER A 183 -0.09 -7.75 -24.26
CA SER A 183 -1.51 -7.53 -23.93
C SER A 183 -1.77 -7.38 -22.43
N VAL A 184 -0.80 -7.71 -21.59
CA VAL A 184 -0.89 -7.64 -20.13
C VAL A 184 0.20 -6.71 -19.61
N GLY A 185 -0.18 -5.84 -18.67
CA GLY A 185 0.73 -4.96 -17.99
C GLY A 185 0.47 -4.92 -16.48
N TYR A 186 1.38 -4.28 -15.73
CA TYR A 186 1.17 -4.01 -14.32
C TYR A 186 1.64 -2.61 -13.93
N SER A 187 1.07 -2.09 -12.83
CA SER A 187 1.44 -0.82 -12.24
C SER A 187 1.38 -0.93 -10.73
N VAL A 188 2.52 -0.87 -10.08
CA VAL A 188 2.64 -0.86 -8.63
C VAL A 188 3.52 0.31 -8.22
N ARG A 189 3.44 0.72 -6.96
CA ARG A 189 4.22 1.86 -6.47
C ARG A 189 5.71 1.66 -6.76
N PHE A 190 6.30 2.61 -7.47
CA PHE A 190 7.70 2.61 -7.91
C PHE A 190 8.10 1.43 -8.82
N ASP A 191 7.12 0.84 -9.54
CA ASP A 191 7.41 -0.13 -10.58
C ASP A 191 6.20 -0.25 -11.51
N HIS A 192 6.39 -0.01 -12.80
CA HIS A 192 5.32 -0.11 -13.78
C HIS A 192 5.84 -0.64 -15.10
N ASN A 193 5.04 -1.49 -15.70
CA ASN A 193 5.29 -2.07 -17.00
C ASN A 193 3.97 -2.22 -17.76
N VAL A 194 3.61 -1.19 -18.52
CA VAL A 194 2.33 -1.10 -19.24
C VAL A 194 2.60 -0.86 -20.73
N PRO A 195 2.71 -1.92 -21.54
CA PRO A 195 2.85 -1.83 -23.00
C PRO A 195 1.71 -1.05 -23.66
N LYS A 196 1.95 -0.44 -24.81
CA LYS A 196 0.92 0.31 -25.56
C LYS A 196 -0.30 -0.54 -25.96
N GLY A 197 -0.12 -1.87 -26.13
CA GLY A 197 -1.17 -2.84 -26.46
C GLY A 197 -1.92 -3.44 -25.28
N THR A 198 -1.70 -2.94 -24.07
CA THR A 198 -2.28 -3.51 -22.85
C THR A 198 -3.80 -3.56 -22.90
N LYS A 199 -4.36 -4.76 -22.71
CA LYS A 199 -5.80 -5.02 -22.56
C LYS A 199 -6.19 -5.33 -21.11
N ILE A 200 -5.26 -5.92 -20.34
CA ILE A 200 -5.43 -6.22 -18.90
C ILE A 200 -4.29 -5.58 -18.14
N LYS A 201 -4.63 -4.78 -17.14
CA LYS A 201 -3.66 -4.07 -16.30
C LYS A 201 -3.88 -4.43 -14.84
N PHE A 202 -2.92 -5.14 -14.26
CA PHE A 202 -2.88 -5.39 -12.83
C PHE A 202 -2.26 -4.18 -12.12
N LEU A 203 -2.88 -3.73 -11.04
CA LEU A 203 -2.37 -2.59 -10.29
C LEU A 203 -2.68 -2.72 -8.80
N THR A 204 -1.86 -2.08 -7.97
CA THR A 204 -2.22 -1.96 -6.55
C THR A 204 -3.33 -0.93 -6.36
N GLU A 205 -4.07 -1.07 -5.29
CA GLU A 205 -5.19 -0.19 -4.92
C GLU A 205 -4.77 1.28 -4.93
N GLY A 206 -3.66 1.63 -4.25
CA GLY A 206 -3.16 2.99 -4.23
C GLY A 206 -2.79 3.55 -5.62
N MET A 207 -2.40 2.68 -6.59
CA MET A 207 -2.17 3.12 -7.97
C MET A 207 -3.47 3.43 -8.70
N LEU A 208 -4.54 2.67 -8.45
CA LEU A 208 -5.85 3.01 -9.02
C LEU A 208 -6.39 4.32 -8.42
N LEU A 209 -6.21 4.58 -7.13
CA LEU A 209 -6.55 5.87 -6.52
C LEU A 209 -5.80 7.03 -7.18
N GLN A 210 -4.50 6.88 -7.47
CA GLN A 210 -3.73 7.88 -8.21
C GLN A 210 -4.29 8.13 -9.61
N GLU A 211 -4.81 7.11 -10.27
CA GLU A 211 -5.46 7.27 -11.58
C GLU A 211 -6.84 7.92 -11.47
N ILE A 212 -7.61 7.63 -10.43
CA ILE A 212 -8.88 8.31 -10.12
C ILE A 212 -8.66 9.80 -9.86
N LEU A 213 -7.56 10.19 -9.21
CA LEU A 213 -7.22 11.59 -9.00
C LEU A 213 -6.94 12.32 -10.31
N ARG A 214 -6.31 11.66 -11.30
CA ARG A 214 -5.96 12.23 -12.61
C ARG A 214 -7.14 12.21 -13.59
N ASP A 215 -7.88 11.12 -13.62
CA ASP A 215 -9.09 10.97 -14.45
C ASP A 215 -10.24 10.45 -13.60
N PRO A 216 -11.07 11.37 -13.09
CA PRO A 216 -12.21 11.05 -12.23
C PRO A 216 -13.22 10.05 -12.83
N ASN A 217 -13.25 9.94 -14.14
CA ASN A 217 -14.18 9.08 -14.86
C ASN A 217 -13.54 7.76 -15.32
N LEU A 218 -12.25 7.52 -15.01
CA LEU A 218 -11.53 6.31 -15.40
C LEU A 218 -11.73 5.95 -16.88
N ARG A 219 -11.65 6.94 -17.78
CA ARG A 219 -11.98 6.81 -19.21
C ARG A 219 -11.20 5.73 -19.92
N GLN A 220 -9.97 5.46 -19.54
CA GLN A 220 -9.16 4.42 -20.15
C GLN A 220 -9.69 2.99 -19.92
N TYR A 221 -10.55 2.79 -18.91
CA TYR A 221 -11.03 1.47 -18.54
C TYR A 221 -12.44 1.19 -19.06
N SER A 222 -12.63 -0.03 -19.59
CA SER A 222 -13.95 -0.60 -19.87
C SER A 222 -14.52 -1.24 -18.63
N ALA A 223 -13.66 -1.86 -17.81
CA ALA A 223 -14.05 -2.45 -16.53
C ALA A 223 -12.96 -2.23 -15.48
N VAL A 224 -13.39 -2.19 -14.22
CA VAL A 224 -12.54 -2.27 -13.03
C VAL A 224 -12.93 -3.53 -12.26
N ILE A 225 -11.98 -4.40 -12.03
CA ILE A 225 -12.11 -5.59 -11.19
C ILE A 225 -11.45 -5.26 -9.85
N VAL A 226 -12.27 -5.18 -8.80
CA VAL A 226 -11.80 -5.01 -7.42
C VAL A 226 -11.65 -6.40 -6.81
N ASP A 227 -10.42 -6.88 -6.76
CA ASP A 227 -10.10 -8.21 -6.23
C ASP A 227 -9.79 -8.16 -4.74
N GLU A 228 -10.07 -9.24 -4.03
CA GLU A 228 -9.83 -9.42 -2.58
C GLU A 228 -10.49 -8.32 -1.72
N ILE A 229 -11.70 -7.85 -2.10
CA ILE A 229 -12.41 -6.76 -1.39
C ILE A 229 -12.61 -7.05 0.11
N HIS A 230 -12.62 -8.31 0.51
CA HIS A 230 -12.78 -8.73 1.90
C HIS A 230 -11.56 -8.39 2.78
N GLU A 231 -10.40 -8.05 2.21
CA GLU A 231 -9.25 -7.54 3.00
C GLU A 231 -9.54 -6.14 3.58
N ARG A 232 -10.53 -5.40 3.03
CA ARG A 232 -11.03 -4.14 3.57
C ARG A 232 -9.92 -3.15 3.93
N SER A 233 -8.95 -2.96 3.01
CA SER A 233 -7.95 -1.91 3.13
C SER A 233 -8.60 -0.52 3.02
N VAL A 234 -7.96 0.52 3.57
CA VAL A 234 -8.43 1.91 3.43
C VAL A 234 -8.57 2.29 1.96
N ASP A 235 -7.59 1.90 1.15
CA ASP A 235 -7.57 2.21 -0.29
C ASP A 235 -8.73 1.53 -1.03
N VAL A 236 -9.06 0.27 -0.69
CA VAL A 236 -10.18 -0.45 -1.33
C VAL A 236 -11.52 0.15 -0.96
N ASP A 237 -11.71 0.58 0.29
CA ASP A 237 -12.94 1.23 0.72
C ASP A 237 -13.15 2.58 0.01
N LEU A 238 -12.07 3.35 -0.21
CA LEU A 238 -12.12 4.57 -1.02
C LEU A 238 -12.44 4.29 -2.49
N ILE A 239 -11.79 3.29 -3.08
CA ILE A 239 -12.06 2.87 -4.47
C ILE A 239 -13.54 2.49 -4.62
N ALA A 240 -14.08 1.71 -3.70
CA ALA A 240 -15.48 1.33 -3.70
C ALA A 240 -16.41 2.56 -3.68
N GLY A 241 -16.09 3.54 -2.83
CA GLY A 241 -16.84 4.80 -2.76
C GLY A 241 -16.79 5.60 -4.07
N PHE A 242 -15.62 5.77 -4.67
CA PHE A 242 -15.48 6.45 -5.97
C PHE A 242 -16.15 5.69 -7.11
N LEU A 243 -16.04 4.37 -7.15
CA LEU A 243 -16.73 3.55 -8.13
C LEU A 243 -18.25 3.69 -7.99
N LYS A 244 -18.78 3.70 -6.77
CA LYS A 244 -20.20 3.96 -6.51
C LYS A 244 -20.63 5.32 -7.06
N GLN A 245 -19.83 6.39 -6.86
CA GLN A 245 -20.11 7.71 -7.44
C GLN A 245 -20.10 7.69 -8.98
N ILE A 246 -19.14 6.99 -9.61
CA ILE A 246 -19.07 6.87 -11.07
C ILE A 246 -20.28 6.11 -11.61
N LEU A 247 -20.70 5.03 -10.94
CA LEU A 247 -21.87 4.22 -11.33
C LEU A 247 -23.19 5.00 -11.19
N SER A 248 -23.30 5.84 -10.16
CA SER A 248 -24.48 6.67 -9.91
C SER A 248 -24.52 7.95 -10.76
N SER A 249 -23.44 8.27 -11.50
CA SER A 249 -23.38 9.45 -12.36
C SER A 249 -24.20 9.26 -13.65
N ASP A 250 -24.51 10.37 -14.32
CA ASP A 250 -25.21 10.42 -15.61
C ASP A 250 -24.41 9.86 -16.80
N LYS A 251 -23.20 9.35 -16.55
CA LYS A 251 -22.26 8.83 -17.55
C LYS A 251 -21.78 9.86 -18.59
N SER A 252 -22.15 11.13 -18.44
CA SER A 252 -21.76 12.22 -19.37
C SER A 252 -20.26 12.38 -19.48
N GLY A 253 -19.53 12.25 -18.36
CA GLY A 253 -18.08 12.27 -18.29
C GLY A 253 -17.38 11.15 -19.08
N ARG A 254 -18.13 10.13 -19.50
CA ARG A 254 -17.68 9.00 -20.33
C ARG A 254 -18.41 8.92 -21.69
N GLY A 255 -19.10 10.00 -22.09
CA GLY A 255 -19.87 10.04 -23.36
C GLY A 255 -20.94 8.98 -23.45
N GLY A 256 -21.64 8.68 -22.36
CA GLY A 256 -22.70 7.69 -22.27
C GLY A 256 -22.22 6.23 -22.15
N ILE A 257 -20.91 5.96 -22.16
CA ILE A 257 -20.36 4.59 -22.03
C ILE A 257 -20.26 4.22 -20.56
N PRO A 258 -20.95 3.17 -20.09
CA PRO A 258 -20.87 2.73 -18.70
C PRO A 258 -19.47 2.18 -18.37
N LEU A 259 -19.05 2.33 -17.12
CA LEU A 259 -17.96 1.58 -16.54
C LEU A 259 -18.53 0.29 -15.95
N LYS A 260 -17.99 -0.86 -16.33
CA LYS A 260 -18.36 -2.13 -15.69
C LYS A 260 -17.51 -2.34 -14.45
N VAL A 261 -18.11 -2.81 -13.36
CA VAL A 261 -17.41 -3.07 -12.10
C VAL A 261 -17.62 -4.53 -11.71
N VAL A 262 -16.52 -5.23 -11.47
CA VAL A 262 -16.53 -6.60 -10.96
C VAL A 262 -15.90 -6.61 -9.58
N ILE A 263 -16.65 -7.08 -8.61
CA ILE A 263 -16.17 -7.22 -7.23
C ILE A 263 -15.88 -8.68 -6.97
N MET A 264 -14.67 -9.01 -6.49
CA MET A 264 -14.30 -10.39 -6.19
C MET A 264 -13.95 -10.56 -4.72
N SER A 265 -14.51 -11.59 -4.10
CA SER A 265 -14.29 -11.92 -2.68
C SER A 265 -13.99 -13.40 -2.51
N ALA A 266 -13.16 -13.73 -1.51
CA ALA A 266 -12.94 -15.12 -1.07
C ALA A 266 -13.87 -15.54 0.07
N THR A 267 -14.52 -14.61 0.74
CA THR A 267 -15.41 -14.86 1.89
C THR A 267 -16.88 -14.73 1.52
N ALA A 268 -17.72 -15.39 2.29
CA ALA A 268 -19.15 -15.45 2.06
C ALA A 268 -19.93 -14.23 2.58
N ASP A 269 -19.30 -13.35 3.37
CA ASP A 269 -19.93 -12.13 3.91
C ASP A 269 -20.03 -11.07 2.79
N VAL A 270 -21.07 -11.21 1.98
CA VAL A 270 -21.28 -10.40 0.79
C VAL A 270 -22.48 -9.46 0.90
N GLU A 271 -23.32 -9.64 1.92
CA GLU A 271 -24.55 -8.85 2.09
C GLU A 271 -24.22 -7.36 2.17
N LYS A 272 -23.25 -7.00 3.01
CA LYS A 272 -22.80 -5.61 3.16
C LYS A 272 -22.27 -5.00 1.85
N ILE A 273 -21.54 -5.80 1.07
CA ILE A 273 -21.02 -5.36 -0.24
C ILE A 273 -22.17 -5.21 -1.24
N GLN A 274 -23.12 -6.14 -1.28
CA GLN A 274 -24.30 -6.05 -2.12
C GLN A 274 -25.13 -4.81 -1.77
N ASP A 275 -25.41 -4.58 -0.49
CA ASP A 275 -26.17 -3.41 -0.04
C ASP A 275 -25.47 -2.11 -0.37
N PHE A 276 -24.13 -2.10 -0.25
CA PHE A 276 -23.34 -0.93 -0.59
C PHE A 276 -23.44 -0.56 -2.06
N PHE A 277 -23.31 -1.51 -2.99
CA PHE A 277 -23.37 -1.27 -4.43
C PHE A 277 -24.78 -1.30 -5.02
N LYS A 278 -25.81 -1.61 -4.22
CA LYS A 278 -27.20 -1.67 -4.68
C LYS A 278 -27.57 -0.35 -5.38
N PRO A 279 -28.08 -0.41 -6.62
CA PRO A 279 -28.54 0.77 -7.33
C PRO A 279 -29.70 1.45 -6.58
N GLN A 280 -29.83 2.76 -6.76
CA GLN A 280 -30.96 3.51 -6.18
C GLN A 280 -32.31 3.18 -6.84
N GLN A 281 -32.28 2.55 -8.02
CA GLN A 281 -33.51 2.12 -8.74
C GLN A 281 -34.01 0.81 -8.14
N PRO A 282 -35.32 0.72 -7.81
CA PRO A 282 -35.91 -0.44 -7.10
C PRO A 282 -35.80 -1.76 -7.86
N GLU A 283 -35.76 -1.73 -9.20
CA GLU A 283 -35.75 -2.91 -10.05
C GLU A 283 -34.34 -3.43 -10.39
N ALA A 284 -33.31 -2.68 -10.10
CA ALA A 284 -31.93 -3.08 -10.42
C ALA A 284 -31.30 -3.89 -9.26
N SER A 285 -31.02 -5.15 -9.52
CA SER A 285 -30.32 -6.04 -8.57
C SER A 285 -28.87 -6.23 -8.99
N ILE A 286 -27.99 -6.34 -8.00
CA ILE A 286 -26.61 -6.76 -8.26
C ILE A 286 -26.62 -8.27 -8.46
N GLN A 287 -26.01 -8.71 -9.55
CA GLN A 287 -25.88 -10.15 -9.77
C GLN A 287 -24.76 -10.71 -8.89
N LEU A 288 -25.11 -11.71 -8.08
CA LEU A 288 -24.18 -12.46 -7.27
C LEU A 288 -23.93 -13.82 -7.90
N LEU A 289 -22.67 -14.11 -8.19
CA LEU A 289 -22.22 -15.39 -8.70
C LEU A 289 -21.36 -16.11 -7.67
N ARG A 290 -21.79 -17.27 -7.21
CA ARG A 290 -21.05 -18.10 -6.29
C ARG A 290 -20.34 -19.22 -7.05
N ILE A 291 -19.00 -19.22 -6.99
CA ILE A 291 -18.16 -20.24 -7.61
C ILE A 291 -17.86 -21.29 -6.56
N ASN A 292 -18.41 -22.48 -6.75
CA ASN A 292 -18.10 -23.60 -5.89
C ASN A 292 -16.67 -24.07 -6.17
N GLY A 293 -15.82 -23.96 -5.15
CA GLY A 293 -14.41 -24.39 -5.21
C GLY A 293 -14.29 -25.93 -5.17
N ARG A 294 -13.18 -26.43 -5.71
CA ARG A 294 -12.74 -27.80 -5.46
C ARG A 294 -11.78 -27.81 -4.28
N GLN A 295 -12.25 -27.51 -3.08
CA GLN A 295 -11.45 -27.79 -1.92
C GLN A 295 -11.67 -29.25 -1.49
N TYR A 296 -10.56 -29.91 -1.18
CA TYR A 296 -10.62 -31.20 -0.52
C TYR A 296 -10.98 -30.99 0.97
N PRO A 297 -11.61 -31.99 1.60
CA PRO A 297 -11.96 -31.88 3.03
C PRO A 297 -10.70 -31.67 3.87
N VAL A 298 -10.81 -30.82 4.87
CA VAL A 298 -9.76 -30.55 5.85
C VAL A 298 -10.27 -30.89 7.23
N GLU A 299 -9.61 -31.86 7.88
CA GLU A 299 -9.87 -32.22 9.27
C GLU A 299 -9.30 -31.14 10.20
N VAL A 300 -10.15 -30.52 11.03
CA VAL A 300 -9.71 -29.50 12.00
C VAL A 300 -9.57 -30.09 13.39
N LYS A 301 -8.41 -29.88 14.01
CA LYS A 301 -8.10 -30.34 15.37
C LYS A 301 -7.77 -29.15 16.26
N HIS A 302 -8.38 -29.10 17.42
CA HIS A 302 -8.11 -28.11 18.47
C HIS A 302 -7.26 -28.72 19.58
N THR A 303 -6.63 -27.88 20.40
CA THR A 303 -6.02 -28.31 21.65
C THR A 303 -7.10 -28.45 22.73
N ASP A 304 -6.96 -29.47 23.60
CA ASP A 304 -7.90 -29.68 24.69
C ASP A 304 -7.79 -28.62 25.80
N LYS A 305 -6.61 -27.98 25.91
CA LYS A 305 -6.29 -26.97 26.93
C LYS A 305 -5.60 -25.78 26.28
N PRO A 306 -5.72 -24.58 26.88
CA PRO A 306 -4.95 -23.43 26.45
C PRO A 306 -3.44 -23.72 26.46
N VAL A 307 -2.75 -23.25 25.42
CA VAL A 307 -1.31 -23.46 25.24
C VAL A 307 -0.55 -22.33 25.95
N PRO A 308 0.25 -22.62 26.99
CA PRO A 308 1.02 -21.59 27.69
C PRO A 308 2.21 -21.08 26.89
N ASP A 309 2.95 -21.99 26.24
CA ASP A 309 4.08 -21.68 25.38
C ASP A 309 3.76 -22.10 23.93
N LEU A 310 3.58 -21.09 23.10
CA LEU A 310 3.23 -21.28 21.69
C LEU A 310 4.37 -21.88 20.89
N GLN A 311 5.62 -21.51 21.21
CA GLN A 311 6.80 -21.98 20.50
C GLN A 311 7.03 -23.46 20.74
N GLU A 312 6.92 -23.89 22.01
CA GLU A 312 7.02 -25.30 22.38
C GLU A 312 5.91 -26.14 21.75
N ALA A 313 4.67 -25.67 21.78
CA ALA A 313 3.55 -26.38 21.18
C ALA A 313 3.67 -26.49 19.66
N LEU A 314 4.16 -25.43 18.99
CA LEU A 314 4.46 -25.44 17.58
C LEU A 314 5.47 -26.53 17.23
N MET A 315 6.58 -26.56 17.97
CA MET A 315 7.66 -27.53 17.72
C MET A 315 7.15 -28.96 17.93
N LYS A 316 6.46 -29.24 19.03
CA LYS A 316 5.83 -30.55 19.29
C LYS A 316 4.89 -30.96 18.14
N GLN A 317 4.07 -30.03 17.66
CA GLN A 317 3.10 -30.32 16.59
C GLN A 317 3.80 -30.54 15.23
N ILE A 318 4.84 -29.80 14.91
CA ILE A 318 5.64 -29.99 13.68
C ILE A 318 6.24 -31.40 13.67
N PHE A 319 6.93 -31.80 14.74
CA PHE A 319 7.54 -33.13 14.83
C PHE A 319 6.52 -34.26 14.88
N LYS A 320 5.38 -34.05 15.57
CA LYS A 320 4.27 -35.01 15.56
C LYS A 320 3.76 -35.26 14.14
N ILE A 321 3.52 -34.21 13.36
CA ILE A 321 3.11 -34.32 11.95
C ILE A 321 4.21 -35.01 11.15
N HIS A 322 5.48 -34.62 11.37
CA HIS A 322 6.60 -35.16 10.61
C HIS A 322 6.76 -36.67 10.77
N LEU A 323 6.58 -37.18 11.97
CA LEU A 323 6.75 -38.58 12.31
C LEU A 323 5.51 -39.46 12.05
N GLN A 324 4.30 -38.87 12.19
CA GLN A 324 3.05 -39.64 12.17
C GLN A 324 2.27 -39.53 10.87
N GLU A 325 2.45 -38.45 10.10
CA GLU A 325 1.64 -38.21 8.91
C GLU A 325 2.40 -38.63 7.64
N PRO A 326 1.69 -39.16 6.63
CA PRO A 326 2.35 -39.69 5.42
C PRO A 326 2.97 -38.59 4.55
N LEU A 327 3.94 -39.00 3.70
CA LEU A 327 4.44 -38.25 2.57
C LEU A 327 3.72 -38.67 1.28
N PRO A 328 3.53 -37.77 0.29
CA PRO A 328 3.89 -36.34 0.32
C PRO A 328 2.90 -35.51 1.11
N GLY A 329 3.40 -34.43 1.72
CA GLY A 329 2.58 -33.47 2.46
C GLY A 329 3.45 -32.50 3.25
N ASP A 330 3.49 -31.26 2.81
CA ASP A 330 4.24 -30.18 3.43
C ASP A 330 3.43 -29.50 4.53
N ILE A 331 4.12 -28.83 5.46
CA ILE A 331 3.54 -28.13 6.60
C ILE A 331 3.59 -26.61 6.33
N LEU A 332 2.49 -25.93 6.60
CA LEU A 332 2.43 -24.48 6.68
C LEU A 332 2.03 -24.07 8.10
N ALA A 333 2.93 -23.37 8.80
CA ALA A 333 2.70 -22.91 10.16
C ALA A 333 2.56 -21.38 10.18
N PHE A 334 1.46 -20.89 10.77
CA PHE A 334 1.19 -19.47 10.95
C PHE A 334 1.70 -18.98 12.30
N LEU A 335 2.55 -17.94 12.26
CA LEU A 335 3.17 -17.29 13.40
C LEU A 335 2.94 -15.77 13.34
N THR A 336 3.24 -15.06 14.43
CA THR A 336 2.90 -13.63 14.53
C THR A 336 3.96 -12.72 13.89
N GLY A 337 5.23 -13.11 13.85
CA GLY A 337 6.28 -12.22 13.37
C GLY A 337 7.62 -12.91 13.05
N GLN A 338 8.55 -12.10 12.56
CA GLN A 338 9.87 -12.53 12.09
C GLN A 338 10.65 -13.24 13.19
N GLU A 339 10.72 -12.69 14.39
CA GLU A 339 11.50 -13.22 15.52
C GLU A 339 11.07 -14.64 15.89
N GLU A 340 9.74 -14.88 16.00
CA GLU A 340 9.20 -16.20 16.26
C GLU A 340 9.50 -17.19 15.12
N ILE A 341 9.45 -16.73 13.87
CA ILE A 341 9.73 -17.54 12.68
C ILE A 341 11.21 -17.95 12.64
N GLU A 342 12.13 -17.01 12.84
CA GLU A 342 13.57 -17.27 12.83
C GLU A 342 13.99 -18.17 14.00
N THR A 343 13.39 -17.98 15.17
CA THR A 343 13.60 -18.88 16.31
C THR A 343 13.12 -20.30 16.01
N ALA A 344 11.91 -20.43 15.47
CA ALA A 344 11.37 -21.74 15.09
C ALA A 344 12.22 -22.40 13.99
N GLN A 345 12.68 -21.64 13.00
CA GLN A 345 13.57 -22.16 11.94
C GLN A 345 14.84 -22.74 12.54
N ARG A 346 15.55 -21.98 13.39
CA ARG A 346 16.77 -22.44 14.04
C ARG A 346 16.55 -23.71 14.85
N LEU A 347 15.50 -23.76 15.67
CA LEU A 347 15.15 -24.94 16.45
C LEU A 347 14.86 -26.17 15.58
N ILE A 348 14.13 -25.99 14.45
CA ILE A 348 13.88 -27.08 13.51
C ILE A 348 15.19 -27.59 12.90
N GLU A 349 16.10 -26.71 12.51
CA GLU A 349 17.40 -27.06 11.93
C GLU A 349 18.27 -27.82 12.95
N GLU A 350 18.35 -27.37 14.20
CA GLU A 350 19.06 -28.02 15.30
C GLU A 350 18.51 -29.43 15.58
N TYR A 351 17.20 -29.57 15.74
CA TYR A 351 16.58 -30.89 15.96
C TYR A 351 16.67 -31.81 14.76
N THR A 352 16.59 -31.28 13.55
CA THR A 352 16.71 -32.09 12.33
C THR A 352 18.09 -32.73 12.21
N ALA A 353 19.12 -32.07 12.72
CA ALA A 353 20.50 -32.62 12.76
C ALA A 353 20.61 -33.87 13.69
N THR A 354 19.70 -34.02 14.65
CA THR A 354 19.68 -35.14 15.61
C THR A 354 18.79 -36.29 15.14
N LEU A 355 18.02 -36.14 14.06
CA LEU A 355 17.13 -37.18 13.57
C LEU A 355 17.90 -38.39 12.96
N ALA A 356 17.38 -39.57 13.19
CA ALA A 356 17.97 -40.80 12.66
C ALA A 356 17.96 -40.81 11.11
N PRO A 357 18.95 -41.43 10.45
CA PRO A 357 19.06 -41.43 8.98
C PRO A 357 17.87 -42.01 8.22
N ASN A 358 17.07 -42.85 8.87
CA ASN A 358 15.87 -43.47 8.32
C ASN A 358 14.63 -42.59 8.36
N VAL A 359 14.70 -41.43 9.03
CA VAL A 359 13.62 -40.44 9.09
C VAL A 359 13.75 -39.46 7.91
N PRO A 360 12.66 -39.08 7.24
CA PRO A 360 12.71 -38.08 6.17
C PRO A 360 13.36 -36.78 6.65
N LYS A 361 14.08 -36.07 5.78
CA LYS A 361 14.64 -34.75 6.11
C LYS A 361 13.53 -33.73 6.28
N LEU A 362 13.63 -32.90 7.33
CA LEU A 362 12.77 -31.75 7.56
C LEU A 362 13.49 -30.49 7.10
N MET A 363 12.83 -29.65 6.27
CA MET A 363 13.43 -28.45 5.69
C MET A 363 12.57 -27.25 6.04
N ALA A 364 13.10 -26.33 6.85
CA ALA A 364 12.39 -25.12 7.27
C ALA A 364 12.63 -23.95 6.31
N TYR A 365 11.55 -23.27 5.91
CA TYR A 365 11.58 -22.10 5.06
C TYR A 365 10.77 -20.95 5.71
N PRO A 366 11.39 -19.81 6.00
CA PRO A 366 10.68 -18.66 6.50
C PRO A 366 9.87 -17.98 5.38
N LEU A 367 8.74 -17.35 5.74
CA LEU A 367 7.91 -16.58 4.81
C LEU A 367 7.26 -15.38 5.50
N TYR A 368 7.88 -14.22 5.39
CA TYR A 368 7.37 -12.94 5.91
C TYR A 368 7.74 -11.80 4.97
N GLY A 369 7.10 -10.64 5.12
CA GLY A 369 7.17 -9.54 4.15
C GLY A 369 8.56 -8.96 3.89
N GLN A 370 9.45 -9.02 4.88
CA GLN A 370 10.80 -8.44 4.81
C GLN A 370 11.85 -9.36 4.19
N LEU A 371 11.51 -10.63 3.95
CA LEU A 371 12.42 -11.59 3.32
C LEU A 371 12.87 -11.16 1.92
N SER A 372 14.08 -11.56 1.55
CA SER A 372 14.55 -11.40 0.17
C SER A 372 13.62 -12.13 -0.81
N MET A 373 13.52 -11.62 -2.04
CA MET A 373 12.68 -12.25 -3.08
C MET A 373 13.11 -13.70 -3.35
N GLN A 374 14.42 -13.99 -3.28
CA GLN A 374 14.95 -15.33 -3.45
C GLN A 374 14.48 -16.28 -2.34
N ALA A 375 14.59 -15.85 -1.07
CA ALA A 375 14.13 -16.65 0.07
C ALA A 375 12.61 -16.87 0.04
N GLN A 376 11.83 -15.85 -0.38
CA GLN A 376 10.40 -16.04 -0.61
C GLN A 376 10.13 -17.05 -1.74
N GLN A 377 10.88 -16.98 -2.86
CA GLN A 377 10.74 -17.93 -3.96
C GLN A 377 11.11 -19.35 -3.55
N ASP A 378 12.09 -19.53 -2.68
CA ASP A 378 12.50 -20.84 -2.19
C ASP A 378 11.38 -21.52 -1.38
N ALA A 379 10.61 -20.75 -0.60
CA ALA A 379 9.40 -21.22 0.08
C ALA A 379 8.30 -21.70 -0.91
N PHE A 380 8.25 -21.13 -2.12
CA PHE A 380 7.27 -21.51 -3.16
C PHE A 380 7.74 -22.62 -4.10
N ARG A 381 9.01 -23.02 -4.06
CA ARG A 381 9.47 -24.14 -4.87
C ARG A 381 8.85 -25.44 -4.40
N PRO A 382 8.34 -26.29 -5.31
CA PRO A 382 7.88 -27.62 -4.96
C PRO A 382 9.02 -28.40 -4.30
N THR A 383 8.70 -29.18 -3.28
CA THR A 383 9.66 -30.13 -2.68
C THR A 383 10.08 -31.12 -3.74
N LYS A 384 11.40 -31.30 -3.95
CA LYS A 384 11.91 -32.31 -4.87
C LYS A 384 11.39 -33.67 -4.40
N LYS A 385 10.91 -34.51 -5.34
CA LYS A 385 10.47 -35.85 -5.06
C LYS A 385 11.63 -36.61 -4.39
N GLY A 386 11.45 -36.92 -3.12
CA GLY A 386 12.49 -37.56 -2.31
C GLY A 386 12.02 -37.67 -0.86
N PHE A 387 12.91 -38.16 -0.02
CA PHE A 387 12.68 -38.39 1.40
C PHE A 387 12.87 -37.09 2.20
N ALA A 388 11.99 -36.12 1.95
CA ALA A 388 12.02 -34.80 2.63
C ALA A 388 10.61 -34.21 2.78
N ARG A 389 10.41 -33.46 3.86
CA ARG A 389 9.20 -32.67 4.13
C ARG A 389 9.58 -31.21 4.32
N LYS A 390 8.88 -30.35 3.63
CA LYS A 390 9.03 -28.90 3.78
C LYS A 390 8.13 -28.38 4.89
N VAL A 391 8.66 -27.46 5.72
CA VAL A 391 7.92 -26.67 6.71
C VAL A 391 8.06 -25.20 6.31
N VAL A 392 6.96 -24.56 5.98
CA VAL A 392 6.93 -23.11 5.73
C VAL A 392 6.41 -22.42 6.97
N LEU A 393 7.27 -21.60 7.59
CA LEU A 393 6.95 -20.79 8.76
C LEU A 393 6.56 -19.39 8.29
N ALA A 394 5.29 -19.02 8.41
CA ALA A 394 4.76 -17.84 7.76
C ALA A 394 4.02 -16.90 8.71
N THR A 395 4.06 -15.60 8.41
CA THR A 395 3.06 -14.65 8.92
C THR A 395 1.76 -14.76 8.11
N ASN A 396 0.79 -13.90 8.39
CA ASN A 396 -0.46 -13.78 7.61
C ASN A 396 -0.25 -13.49 6.10
N ILE A 397 0.97 -13.29 5.63
CA ILE A 397 1.28 -13.19 4.18
C ILE A 397 0.85 -14.44 3.41
N ALA A 398 0.90 -15.61 4.05
CA ALA A 398 0.49 -16.88 3.45
C ALA A 398 -1.02 -17.17 3.58
N GLU A 399 -1.78 -16.26 4.22
CA GLU A 399 -3.21 -16.46 4.49
C GLU A 399 -4.08 -16.22 3.24
N THR A 400 -3.78 -15.21 2.42
CA THR A 400 -4.63 -14.81 1.28
C THR A 400 -3.91 -14.89 -0.07
N SER A 401 -2.93 -14.07 -0.30
CA SER A 401 -2.44 -13.71 -1.64
C SER A 401 -1.45 -14.69 -2.27
N VAL A 402 -0.97 -15.72 -1.54
CA VAL A 402 0.12 -16.58 -2.02
C VAL A 402 -0.23 -18.05 -1.87
N THR A 403 0.09 -18.84 -2.90
CA THR A 403 -0.10 -20.29 -2.85
C THR A 403 1.23 -20.99 -2.62
N VAL A 404 1.36 -21.68 -1.50
CA VAL A 404 2.50 -22.57 -1.21
C VAL A 404 2.16 -23.98 -1.72
N PRO A 405 2.88 -24.50 -2.71
CA PRO A 405 2.60 -25.83 -3.25
C PRO A 405 2.92 -26.94 -2.24
N GLY A 406 2.20 -28.04 -2.31
CA GLY A 406 2.46 -29.26 -1.54
C GLY A 406 1.90 -29.26 -0.12
N VAL A 407 1.29 -28.17 0.35
CA VAL A 407 0.76 -28.05 1.71
C VAL A 407 -0.44 -28.96 1.92
N ARG A 408 -0.35 -29.82 2.92
CA ARG A 408 -1.43 -30.71 3.38
C ARG A 408 -1.71 -30.53 4.86
N TYR A 409 -0.78 -29.97 5.60
CA TYR A 409 -0.88 -29.77 7.03
C TYR A 409 -0.72 -28.29 7.36
N VAL A 410 -1.68 -27.73 8.07
CA VAL A 410 -1.66 -26.35 8.57
C VAL A 410 -1.53 -26.37 10.08
N ILE A 411 -0.66 -25.54 10.63
CA ILE A 411 -0.61 -25.25 12.06
C ILE A 411 -0.99 -23.77 12.25
N ASP A 412 -2.03 -23.51 13.02
CA ASP A 412 -2.53 -22.16 13.25
C ASP A 412 -2.38 -21.75 14.71
N CYS A 413 -1.58 -20.71 14.96
CA CYS A 413 -1.38 -20.16 16.31
C CYS A 413 -2.55 -19.29 16.83
N GLY A 414 -3.56 -19.01 16.02
CA GLY A 414 -4.71 -18.18 16.39
C GLY A 414 -4.42 -16.69 16.57
N LYS A 415 -3.21 -16.24 16.23
CA LYS A 415 -2.79 -14.84 16.41
C LYS A 415 -2.17 -14.28 15.13
N ALA A 416 -2.23 -12.94 15.00
CA ALA A 416 -1.50 -12.18 13.97
C ALA A 416 -1.08 -10.82 14.54
N LYS A 417 0.04 -10.26 14.04
CA LYS A 417 0.37 -8.86 14.32
C LYS A 417 -0.54 -7.96 13.50
N VAL A 418 -1.28 -7.12 14.18
CA VAL A 418 -2.24 -6.17 13.59
C VAL A 418 -1.76 -4.75 13.84
N LYS A 419 -1.66 -3.98 12.76
CA LYS A 419 -1.41 -2.55 12.81
C LYS A 419 -2.68 -1.84 13.26
N GLN A 420 -2.55 -0.97 14.25
CA GLN A 420 -3.65 -0.17 14.76
C GLN A 420 -3.16 1.24 15.07
N PHE A 421 -3.83 2.23 14.53
CA PHE A 421 -3.63 3.62 14.88
C PHE A 421 -4.44 3.95 16.14
N ARG A 422 -3.76 4.52 17.11
CA ARG A 422 -4.39 5.02 18.33
C ARG A 422 -4.63 6.51 18.17
N SER A 423 -5.85 6.88 17.77
CA SER A 423 -6.20 8.28 17.47
C SER A 423 -5.86 9.23 18.62
N ARG A 424 -6.17 8.86 19.88
CA ARG A 424 -5.84 9.70 21.05
C ARG A 424 -4.35 9.98 21.24
N LEU A 425 -3.50 9.05 20.83
CA LEU A 425 -2.05 9.14 21.01
C LEU A 425 -1.32 9.61 19.74
N GLY A 426 -2.00 9.64 18.58
CA GLY A 426 -1.40 9.98 17.29
C GLY A 426 -0.31 9.00 16.84
N MET A 427 -0.39 7.74 17.30
CA MET A 427 0.67 6.75 17.09
C MET A 427 0.14 5.44 16.52
N GLU A 428 0.99 4.75 15.78
CA GLU A 428 0.75 3.39 15.32
C GLU A 428 1.25 2.37 16.33
N SER A 429 0.47 1.33 16.57
CA SER A 429 0.87 0.16 17.35
C SER A 429 0.80 -1.09 16.48
N LEU A 430 1.77 -1.99 16.64
CA LEU A 430 1.81 -3.29 15.99
C LEU A 430 1.79 -4.36 17.07
N LEU A 431 0.61 -4.87 17.37
CA LEU A 431 0.38 -5.80 18.48
C LEU A 431 -0.11 -7.15 17.96
N ALA A 432 0.36 -8.23 18.58
CA ALA A 432 -0.20 -9.55 18.35
C ALA A 432 -1.60 -9.62 18.96
N LYS A 433 -2.60 -9.90 18.13
CA LYS A 433 -4.02 -10.05 18.51
C LYS A 433 -4.57 -11.37 18.01
N ALA A 434 -5.64 -11.82 18.62
CA ALA A 434 -6.42 -12.95 18.11
C ALA A 434 -6.94 -12.62 16.70
N ILE A 435 -6.91 -13.60 15.83
CA ILE A 435 -7.46 -13.52 14.46
C ILE A 435 -8.99 -13.60 14.49
N SER A 436 -9.63 -13.38 13.35
CA SER A 436 -11.06 -13.63 13.16
C SER A 436 -11.34 -15.10 12.79
N LYS A 437 -12.61 -15.54 12.90
CA LYS A 437 -13.07 -16.83 12.37
C LYS A 437 -12.84 -16.93 10.87
N SER A 438 -13.08 -15.83 10.13
CA SER A 438 -12.80 -15.75 8.71
C SER A 438 -11.33 -16.02 8.37
N SER A 439 -10.39 -15.39 9.09
CA SER A 439 -8.95 -15.66 8.96
C SER A 439 -8.61 -17.12 9.32
N ALA A 440 -9.18 -17.68 10.40
CA ALA A 440 -8.97 -19.08 10.78
C ALA A 440 -9.45 -20.06 9.69
N ILE A 441 -10.60 -19.78 9.06
CA ILE A 441 -11.12 -20.56 7.93
C ILE A 441 -10.20 -20.44 6.70
N GLN A 442 -9.72 -19.26 6.37
CA GLN A 442 -8.80 -19.05 5.25
C GLN A 442 -7.48 -19.80 5.47
N ARG A 443 -6.91 -19.76 6.69
CA ARG A 443 -5.72 -20.54 7.06
C ARG A 443 -5.97 -22.03 6.90
N THR A 444 -7.09 -22.53 7.41
CA THR A 444 -7.53 -23.93 7.28
C THR A 444 -7.59 -24.36 5.81
N GLY A 445 -8.18 -23.53 4.95
CA GLY A 445 -8.32 -23.78 3.51
C GLY A 445 -6.99 -23.96 2.77
N ARG A 446 -5.86 -23.55 3.35
CA ARG A 446 -4.53 -23.78 2.76
C ARG A 446 -4.17 -25.26 2.70
N ALA A 447 -4.68 -26.09 3.62
CA ALA A 447 -4.43 -27.53 3.65
C ALA A 447 -5.20 -28.31 2.57
N GLY A 448 -6.35 -27.79 2.10
CA GLY A 448 -7.27 -28.48 1.20
C GLY A 448 -7.09 -28.20 -0.29
N ARG A 449 -5.98 -27.63 -0.74
CA ARG A 449 -5.82 -27.19 -2.14
C ARG A 449 -5.46 -28.29 -3.13
N GLU A 450 -4.58 -29.16 -2.74
CA GLU A 450 -4.04 -30.22 -3.62
C GLU A 450 -4.50 -31.62 -3.24
N GLY A 451 -5.20 -31.77 -2.13
CA GLY A 451 -5.81 -33.01 -1.66
C GLY A 451 -6.33 -32.88 -0.23
N PRO A 452 -6.94 -33.93 0.37
CA PRO A 452 -7.40 -33.90 1.74
C PRO A 452 -6.29 -33.54 2.72
N GLY A 453 -6.56 -32.66 3.68
CA GLY A 453 -5.56 -32.12 4.57
C GLY A 453 -6.02 -32.08 6.03
N LYS A 454 -5.15 -31.59 6.91
CA LYS A 454 -5.45 -31.39 8.34
C LYS A 454 -4.99 -30.00 8.78
N CYS A 455 -5.80 -29.39 9.66
CA CYS A 455 -5.48 -28.14 10.31
C CYS A 455 -5.41 -28.33 11.82
N TYR A 456 -4.27 -28.03 12.41
CA TYR A 456 -4.02 -28.10 13.84
C TYR A 456 -4.04 -26.70 14.43
N ARG A 457 -5.10 -26.37 15.15
CA ARG A 457 -5.26 -25.11 15.87
C ARG A 457 -4.61 -25.22 17.24
N LEU A 458 -3.62 -24.39 17.53
CA LEU A 458 -2.93 -24.35 18.83
C LEU A 458 -3.74 -23.54 19.86
N TYR A 459 -5.06 -23.68 19.82
CA TYR A 459 -6.01 -23.06 20.72
C TYR A 459 -7.28 -23.93 20.82
N THR A 460 -8.04 -23.74 21.89
CA THR A 460 -9.22 -24.57 22.19
C THR A 460 -10.42 -24.21 21.31
N SER A 461 -11.42 -25.07 21.28
CA SER A 461 -12.69 -24.82 20.59
C SER A 461 -13.41 -23.61 21.17
N GLU A 462 -13.43 -23.46 22.50
CA GLU A 462 -14.03 -22.31 23.19
C GLU A 462 -13.32 -20.99 22.76
N THR A 463 -11.98 -21.03 22.63
CA THR A 463 -11.24 -19.87 22.12
C THR A 463 -11.66 -19.53 20.69
N TYR A 464 -11.84 -20.54 19.83
CA TYR A 464 -12.33 -20.31 18.47
C TYR A 464 -13.73 -19.71 18.45
N ASP A 465 -14.64 -20.21 19.26
CA ASP A 465 -16.03 -19.73 19.33
C ASP A 465 -16.11 -18.27 19.81
N SER A 466 -15.16 -17.85 20.66
CA SER A 466 -15.04 -16.47 21.15
C SER A 466 -14.42 -15.49 20.13
N LEU A 467 -13.85 -15.96 19.01
CA LEU A 467 -13.28 -15.11 17.99
C LEU A 467 -14.37 -14.28 17.30
N ARG A 468 -14.01 -13.08 16.85
CA ARG A 468 -14.87 -12.27 15.97
C ARG A 468 -15.10 -12.97 14.64
N ASP A 469 -16.26 -12.80 14.03
CA ASP A 469 -16.57 -13.44 12.75
C ASP A 469 -15.68 -12.94 11.62
N ALA A 470 -15.40 -11.62 11.54
CA ALA A 470 -14.55 -10.99 10.54
C ALA A 470 -13.55 -10.01 11.19
N ASP A 471 -12.48 -9.70 10.45
CA ASP A 471 -11.52 -8.67 10.87
C ASP A 471 -12.12 -7.27 10.75
N LEU A 472 -11.69 -6.37 11.63
CA LEU A 472 -12.09 -4.96 11.53
C LEU A 472 -11.50 -4.35 10.27
N PRO A 473 -12.32 -3.66 9.45
CA PRO A 473 -11.83 -2.88 8.32
C PRO A 473 -10.70 -1.94 8.71
N GLU A 474 -9.74 -1.76 7.82
CA GLU A 474 -8.59 -0.88 8.09
C GLU A 474 -9.00 0.56 8.36
N ILE A 475 -10.04 1.03 7.69
CA ILE A 475 -10.54 2.40 7.86
C ILE A 475 -11.02 2.70 9.30
N LEU A 476 -11.35 1.68 10.07
CA LEU A 476 -11.75 1.79 11.48
C LEU A 476 -10.57 1.68 12.47
N ARG A 477 -9.38 1.31 11.98
CA ARG A 477 -8.23 1.03 12.86
C ARG A 477 -6.91 1.66 12.43
N ASN A 478 -6.80 2.16 11.21
CA ASN A 478 -5.60 2.80 10.68
C ASN A 478 -5.73 4.33 10.64
N ASP A 479 -4.61 5.02 10.42
CA ASP A 479 -4.61 6.46 10.13
C ASP A 479 -5.34 6.74 8.81
N VAL A 480 -6.28 7.68 8.84
CA VAL A 480 -7.10 8.05 7.68
C VAL A 480 -6.62 9.33 6.97
N LEU A 481 -5.45 9.85 7.33
CA LEU A 481 -4.89 11.08 6.76
C LEU A 481 -4.81 11.03 5.23
N GLY A 482 -4.30 9.92 4.67
CA GLY A 482 -4.22 9.72 3.21
C GLY A 482 -5.59 9.64 2.54
N ALA A 483 -6.56 9.01 3.20
CA ALA A 483 -7.93 8.92 2.73
C ALA A 483 -8.60 10.29 2.64
N VAL A 484 -8.50 11.07 3.71
CA VAL A 484 -9.04 12.45 3.79
C VAL A 484 -8.41 13.35 2.72
N LEU A 485 -7.07 13.28 2.56
CA LEU A 485 -6.38 14.04 1.52
C LEU A 485 -6.88 13.65 0.11
N THR A 486 -7.05 12.36 -0.15
CA THR A 486 -7.55 11.87 -1.45
C THR A 486 -8.98 12.36 -1.72
N MET A 487 -9.86 12.29 -0.74
CA MET A 487 -11.23 12.82 -0.86
C MET A 487 -11.25 14.31 -1.12
N LYS A 488 -10.49 15.11 -0.37
CA LYS A 488 -10.35 16.56 -0.56
C LYS A 488 -9.78 16.90 -1.94
N ALA A 489 -8.77 16.17 -2.40
CA ALA A 489 -8.18 16.36 -3.74
C ALA A 489 -9.18 16.04 -4.86
N ARG A 490 -10.16 15.18 -4.61
CA ARG A 490 -11.27 14.87 -5.51
C ARG A 490 -12.43 15.88 -5.41
N GLY A 491 -12.28 16.94 -4.62
CA GLY A 491 -13.32 17.98 -4.44
C GLY A 491 -14.43 17.58 -3.47
N ILE A 492 -14.23 16.53 -2.68
CA ILE A 492 -15.20 16.10 -1.67
C ILE A 492 -14.93 16.88 -0.40
N ASN A 493 -15.77 17.89 -0.15
CA ASN A 493 -15.66 18.73 1.05
C ASN A 493 -16.39 18.12 2.24
N ASP A 494 -17.56 17.52 2.02
CA ASP A 494 -18.30 16.80 3.03
C ASP A 494 -17.83 15.34 3.08
N ILE A 495 -16.83 15.07 3.92
CA ILE A 495 -16.22 13.75 4.07
C ILE A 495 -17.20 12.77 4.70
N LEU A 496 -18.09 13.24 5.58
CA LEU A 496 -19.04 12.39 6.30
C LEU A 496 -20.14 11.83 5.40
N SER A 497 -20.48 12.53 4.32
CA SER A 497 -21.45 12.08 3.32
C SER A 497 -20.85 11.22 2.21
N PHE A 498 -19.51 11.13 2.14
CA PHE A 498 -18.86 10.27 1.14
C PHE A 498 -19.24 8.80 1.38
N PRO A 499 -19.68 8.07 0.32
CA PRO A 499 -20.13 6.70 0.49
C PRO A 499 -18.97 5.77 0.85
N LEU A 500 -18.89 5.39 2.11
CA LEU A 500 -17.99 4.35 2.63
C LEU A 500 -18.80 3.19 3.16
N MET A 501 -18.29 1.96 3.02
CA MET A 501 -18.94 0.78 3.60
C MET A 501 -18.96 0.82 5.13
N ASP A 502 -17.89 1.39 5.72
CA ASP A 502 -17.79 1.74 7.14
C ASP A 502 -17.20 3.13 7.25
N SER A 503 -17.79 3.98 8.08
CA SER A 503 -17.27 5.32 8.33
C SER A 503 -16.25 5.31 9.46
N PRO A 504 -15.07 5.93 9.30
CA PRO A 504 -14.12 6.09 10.38
C PRO A 504 -14.72 6.94 11.51
N ASP A 505 -14.16 6.85 12.71
CA ASP A 505 -14.61 7.66 13.81
C ASP A 505 -14.28 9.16 13.56
N ILE A 506 -15.11 10.03 14.13
CA ILE A 506 -15.00 11.50 13.93
C ILE A 506 -13.66 12.01 14.46
N GLU A 507 -13.16 11.48 15.59
CA GLU A 507 -11.88 11.89 16.17
C GLU A 507 -10.70 11.62 15.21
N SER A 508 -10.73 10.49 14.51
CA SER A 508 -9.70 10.16 13.49
C SER A 508 -9.77 11.10 12.29
N ILE A 509 -10.97 11.48 11.84
CA ILE A 509 -11.16 12.45 10.75
C ILE A 509 -10.68 13.84 11.17
N GLU A 510 -11.06 14.30 12.36
CA GLU A 510 -10.64 15.59 12.91
C GLU A 510 -9.12 15.70 12.99
N LYS A 511 -8.45 14.68 13.50
CA LYS A 511 -6.98 14.64 13.54
C LYS A 511 -6.34 14.63 12.15
N ALA A 512 -6.91 13.89 11.22
CA ALA A 512 -6.42 13.89 9.85
C ALA A 512 -6.55 15.29 9.22
N LEU A 513 -7.69 15.98 9.41
CA LEU A 513 -7.91 17.34 8.93
C LEU A 513 -6.93 18.33 9.55
N MET A 514 -6.72 18.25 10.86
CA MET A 514 -5.73 19.10 11.56
C MET A 514 -4.32 18.86 11.03
N ASN A 515 -3.90 17.60 10.88
CA ASN A 515 -2.58 17.28 10.36
C ASN A 515 -2.40 17.79 8.92
N LEU A 516 -3.44 17.67 8.07
CA LEU A 516 -3.42 18.22 6.71
C LEU A 516 -3.33 19.75 6.71
N HIS A 517 -4.01 20.42 7.64
CA HIS A 517 -3.90 21.86 7.81
C HIS A 517 -2.46 22.27 8.23
N PHE A 518 -1.85 21.58 9.20
CA PHE A 518 -0.45 21.83 9.59
C PHE A 518 0.54 21.62 8.45
N LEU A 519 0.27 20.66 7.55
CA LEU A 519 1.07 20.46 6.35
C LEU A 519 0.83 21.54 5.29
N GLY A 520 -0.09 22.48 5.50
CA GLY A 520 -0.51 23.47 4.52
C GLY A 520 -1.33 22.89 3.37
N ALA A 521 -1.83 21.66 3.52
CA ALA A 521 -2.65 20.98 2.50
C ALA A 521 -4.09 21.49 2.48
N LEU A 522 -4.58 22.01 3.60
CA LEU A 522 -5.90 22.62 3.74
C LEU A 522 -5.76 24.07 4.21
N ALA A 523 -6.60 24.94 3.69
CA ALA A 523 -6.77 26.33 4.15
C ALA A 523 -7.61 26.39 5.43
N ASP A 524 -7.72 27.58 6.04
CA ASP A 524 -8.48 27.80 7.27
C ASP A 524 -9.98 27.49 7.12
N ASP A 525 -10.52 27.59 5.91
CA ASP A 525 -11.90 27.22 5.57
C ASP A 525 -12.10 25.73 5.26
N GLY A 526 -11.05 24.92 5.41
CA GLY A 526 -11.07 23.49 5.12
C GLY A 526 -11.02 23.12 3.66
N SER A 527 -10.87 24.08 2.75
CA SER A 527 -10.67 23.82 1.32
C SER A 527 -9.25 23.31 1.05
N ILE A 528 -9.10 22.51 -0.02
CA ILE A 528 -7.79 22.01 -0.40
C ILE A 528 -6.97 23.11 -1.08
N THR A 529 -5.72 23.27 -0.63
CA THR A 529 -4.75 24.20 -1.22
C THR A 529 -4.06 23.59 -2.45
N ASP A 530 -3.29 24.40 -3.18
CA ASP A 530 -2.45 23.86 -4.27
C ASP A 530 -1.33 22.95 -3.75
N ILE A 531 -0.83 23.20 -2.52
CA ILE A 531 0.05 22.25 -1.83
C ILE A 531 -0.68 20.91 -1.65
N GLY A 532 -1.89 20.93 -1.09
CA GLY A 532 -2.68 19.72 -0.88
C GLY A 532 -2.96 18.94 -2.16
N LYS A 533 -3.29 19.62 -3.27
CA LYS A 533 -3.45 18.97 -4.58
C LYS A 533 -2.17 18.26 -5.05
N LYS A 534 -1.02 18.92 -4.90
CA LYS A 534 0.28 18.34 -5.24
C LYS A 534 0.62 17.15 -4.33
N LEU A 535 0.38 17.27 -3.00
CA LEU A 535 0.60 16.18 -2.05
C LEU A 535 -0.18 14.91 -2.41
N ALA A 536 -1.42 15.05 -2.83
CA ALA A 536 -2.26 13.92 -3.23
C ALA A 536 -1.73 13.18 -4.48
N LEU A 537 -0.96 13.85 -5.34
CA LEU A 537 -0.40 13.26 -6.56
C LEU A 537 0.95 12.55 -6.34
N PHE A 538 1.63 12.79 -5.22
CA PHE A 538 2.89 12.12 -4.94
C PHE A 538 2.67 10.67 -4.48
N PRO A 539 3.50 9.71 -4.96
CA PRO A 539 3.45 8.33 -4.50
C PRO A 539 4.17 8.12 -3.16
N VAL A 540 4.12 9.11 -2.28
CA VAL A 540 4.67 9.10 -0.93
C VAL A 540 3.62 9.60 0.06
N SER A 541 3.82 9.38 1.37
CA SER A 541 2.88 9.93 2.35
C SER A 541 2.91 11.46 2.37
N ALA A 542 1.82 12.09 2.79
CA ALA A 542 1.68 13.54 2.78
C ALA A 542 2.84 14.29 3.49
N PRO A 543 3.37 13.83 4.65
CA PRO A 543 4.53 14.46 5.25
C PRO A 543 5.77 14.45 4.35
N TYR A 544 6.10 13.31 3.71
CA TYR A 544 7.23 13.26 2.76
C TYR A 544 6.98 14.12 1.51
N GLY A 545 5.74 14.15 1.02
CA GLY A 545 5.35 15.05 -0.08
C GLY A 545 5.59 16.52 0.30
N ARG A 546 5.24 16.90 1.54
CA ARG A 546 5.47 18.28 2.02
C ARG A 546 6.96 18.63 2.08
N VAL A 547 7.80 17.69 2.53
CA VAL A 547 9.26 17.85 2.51
C VAL A 547 9.79 18.03 1.09
N LEU A 548 9.31 17.22 0.11
CA LEU A 548 9.70 17.40 -1.31
C LEU A 548 9.34 18.79 -1.85
N LEU A 549 8.17 19.32 -1.49
CA LEU A 549 7.77 20.67 -1.90
C LEU A 549 8.60 21.75 -1.20
N ALA A 550 8.86 21.60 0.10
CA ALA A 550 9.70 22.50 0.85
C ALA A 550 11.14 22.55 0.31
N ALA A 551 11.67 21.41 -0.09
CA ALA A 551 13.02 21.28 -0.63
C ALA A 551 13.26 22.10 -1.92
N CYS A 552 12.18 22.55 -2.60
CA CYS A 552 12.23 23.45 -3.74
C CYS A 552 12.16 24.93 -3.36
N GLU A 553 11.88 25.25 -2.09
CA GLU A 553 11.84 26.64 -1.61
C GLU A 553 13.28 27.21 -1.63
N PRO A 554 13.48 28.48 -2.05
CA PRO A 554 14.83 29.07 -2.14
C PRO A 554 15.64 29.05 -0.83
N GLU A 555 14.93 29.00 0.29
CA GLU A 555 15.53 28.89 1.63
C GLU A 555 16.32 27.57 1.81
N PHE A 556 15.86 26.48 1.18
CA PHE A 556 16.44 25.16 1.37
C PHE A 556 17.23 24.67 0.14
N ASP A 557 16.67 24.80 -1.06
CA ASP A 557 17.24 24.37 -2.34
C ASP A 557 17.97 23.02 -2.27
N CYS A 558 17.30 22.00 -1.66
CA CYS A 558 17.91 20.71 -1.33
C CYS A 558 17.12 19.51 -1.87
N LEU A 559 16.44 19.68 -3.02
CA LEU A 559 15.52 18.67 -3.54
C LEU A 559 16.21 17.33 -3.88
N LEU A 560 17.43 17.35 -4.38
CA LEU A 560 18.13 16.11 -4.78
C LEU A 560 18.49 15.26 -3.55
N GLU A 561 19.01 15.90 -2.50
CA GLU A 561 19.34 15.22 -1.24
C GLU A 561 18.08 14.71 -0.53
N VAL A 562 17.01 15.49 -0.54
CA VAL A 562 15.71 15.07 0.02
C VAL A 562 15.16 13.86 -0.74
N ILE A 563 15.25 13.83 -2.07
CA ILE A 563 14.86 12.65 -2.88
C ILE A 563 15.70 11.43 -2.46
N ASP A 564 17.00 11.59 -2.26
CA ASP A 564 17.91 10.53 -1.87
C ASP A 564 17.55 9.97 -0.49
N ILE A 565 17.27 10.84 0.48
CA ILE A 565 16.82 10.45 1.83
C ILE A 565 15.47 9.71 1.77
N ILE A 566 14.48 10.29 1.09
CA ILE A 566 13.14 9.68 0.98
C ILE A 566 13.21 8.33 0.27
N ALA A 567 14.06 8.19 -0.74
CA ALA A 567 14.28 6.93 -1.42
C ALA A 567 14.80 5.84 -0.46
N CYS A 568 15.72 6.18 0.43
CA CYS A 568 16.19 5.27 1.48
C CYS A 568 15.07 4.93 2.48
N LEU A 569 14.36 5.95 2.99
CA LEU A 569 13.31 5.79 3.98
C LEU A 569 12.12 4.94 3.49
N THR A 570 11.88 4.90 2.17
CA THR A 570 10.75 4.21 1.55
C THR A 570 11.14 2.92 0.83
N SER A 571 12.42 2.56 0.80
CA SER A 571 12.93 1.36 0.12
C SER A 571 12.61 0.04 0.82
N GLY A 572 12.38 0.10 2.14
CA GLY A 572 12.09 -1.04 3.01
C GLY A 572 12.11 -0.60 4.48
N GLU A 573 11.94 -1.53 5.41
CA GLU A 573 11.87 -1.15 6.82
C GLU A 573 13.22 -0.67 7.37
N ASN A 574 14.32 -1.37 7.04
CA ASN A 574 15.65 -1.03 7.52
C ASN A 574 16.68 -1.19 6.40
N ILE A 575 17.54 -0.19 6.26
CA ILE A 575 18.74 -0.28 5.41
C ILE A 575 19.84 -1.06 6.11
N PHE A 576 20.02 -0.84 7.40
CA PHE A 576 21.01 -1.53 8.21
C PHE A 576 20.41 -2.82 8.80
N HIS A 577 21.11 -3.95 8.67
CA HIS A 577 20.73 -5.19 9.37
C HIS A 577 20.97 -5.04 10.87
N GLN A 578 20.04 -5.57 11.67
CA GLN A 578 20.26 -5.72 13.11
C GLN A 578 21.35 -6.77 13.36
N LEU A 579 22.22 -6.50 14.29
CA LEU A 579 23.35 -7.36 14.65
C LEU A 579 23.01 -8.09 15.96
N GLN A 580 23.14 -9.41 15.96
CA GLN A 580 22.75 -10.26 17.08
C GLN A 580 23.95 -10.69 17.94
N SER A 581 25.17 -10.73 17.37
CA SER A 581 26.41 -11.08 18.06
C SER A 581 27.19 -9.82 18.42
N GLU A 582 27.65 -9.71 19.66
CA GLU A 582 28.46 -8.54 20.13
C GLU A 582 29.80 -8.41 19.39
N GLU A 583 30.48 -9.54 19.10
CA GLU A 583 31.75 -9.53 18.36
C GLU A 583 31.58 -8.97 16.94
N VAL A 584 30.54 -9.42 16.22
CA VAL A 584 30.23 -8.92 14.88
C VAL A 584 29.76 -7.45 14.93
N LYS A 585 29.16 -7.05 16.05
CA LYS A 585 28.66 -5.68 16.24
C LYS A 585 29.80 -4.67 16.30
N GLU A 586 30.85 -4.93 17.06
CA GLU A 586 32.01 -4.03 17.18
C GLU A 586 32.70 -3.81 15.83
N GLU A 587 32.99 -4.90 15.09
CA GLU A 587 33.62 -4.82 13.77
C GLU A 587 32.78 -4.02 12.77
N VAL A 588 31.47 -4.31 12.72
CA VAL A 588 30.57 -3.65 11.77
C VAL A 588 30.28 -2.21 12.15
N GLU A 589 30.20 -1.89 13.45
CA GLU A 589 30.03 -0.51 13.92
C GLU A 589 31.23 0.36 13.54
N GLU A 590 32.48 -0.16 13.63
CA GLU A 590 33.66 0.55 13.15
C GLU A 590 33.54 0.90 11.66
N LEU A 591 33.17 -0.08 10.82
CA LEU A 591 32.96 0.14 9.38
C LEU A 591 31.78 1.08 9.04
N ARG A 592 30.82 1.22 9.95
CA ARG A 592 29.67 2.13 9.78
C ARG A 592 29.93 3.54 10.30
N LYS A 593 30.98 3.76 11.13
CA LYS A 593 31.30 5.09 11.69
C LYS A 593 31.42 6.17 10.64
N GLU A 594 32.01 5.87 9.48
CA GLU A 594 32.12 6.80 8.36
C GLU A 594 30.77 7.18 7.70
N LEU A 595 29.73 6.37 7.94
CA LEU A 595 28.37 6.63 7.46
C LEU A 595 27.55 7.42 8.49
N TYR A 596 27.89 7.28 9.78
CA TYR A 596 27.10 7.83 10.86
C TYR A 596 27.27 9.35 10.98
N ARG A 597 26.15 10.01 11.16
CA ARG A 597 26.10 11.47 11.33
C ARG A 597 25.62 11.80 12.74
N ARG A 598 26.34 12.72 13.39
CA ARG A 598 26.01 13.22 14.74
C ARG A 598 24.64 13.88 14.83
N GLU A 599 24.12 14.33 13.69
CA GLU A 599 22.80 14.95 13.55
C GLU A 599 21.67 13.93 13.53
N GLY A 600 21.96 12.64 13.25
CA GLY A 600 21.00 11.56 13.36
C GLY A 600 20.75 10.78 12.09
N ASP A 601 19.63 10.04 12.10
CA ASP A 601 19.35 8.98 11.13
C ASP A 601 19.12 9.51 9.71
N ILE A 602 18.44 10.67 9.55
CA ILE A 602 18.12 11.23 8.23
C ILE A 602 19.39 11.50 7.42
N LEU A 603 20.38 12.15 8.04
CA LEU A 603 21.65 12.47 7.36
C LEU A 603 22.56 11.24 7.25
N THR A 604 22.45 10.27 8.14
CA THR A 604 23.10 8.96 8.01
C THR A 604 22.60 8.22 6.75
N TYR A 605 21.30 8.23 6.47
CA TYR A 605 20.76 7.65 5.24
C TYR A 605 21.26 8.38 3.99
N LEU A 606 21.35 9.72 4.02
CA LEU A 606 21.91 10.51 2.91
C LEU A 606 23.36 10.11 2.64
N THR A 607 24.22 10.11 3.67
CA THR A 607 25.63 9.72 3.53
C THR A 607 25.74 8.30 2.98
N THR A 608 24.89 7.37 3.47
CA THR A 608 24.90 5.97 3.03
C THR A 608 24.59 5.83 1.54
N ILE A 609 23.54 6.48 1.02
CA ILE A 609 23.18 6.37 -0.40
C ILE A 609 24.20 7.07 -1.29
N GLN A 610 24.76 8.19 -0.85
CA GLN A 610 25.79 8.92 -1.62
C GLN A 610 27.07 8.11 -1.72
N GLN A 611 27.58 7.52 -0.63
CA GLN A 611 28.75 6.64 -0.68
C GLN A 611 28.48 5.36 -1.48
N TYR A 612 27.28 4.76 -1.35
CA TYR A 612 26.89 3.61 -2.16
C TYR A 612 26.86 3.93 -3.66
N THR A 613 26.43 5.13 -4.06
CA THR A 613 26.41 5.54 -5.46
C THR A 613 27.78 5.91 -6.00
N ALA A 614 28.65 6.44 -5.15
CA ALA A 614 30.05 6.74 -5.47
C ALA A 614 30.93 5.49 -5.60
N GLU A 615 30.52 4.36 -4.98
CA GLU A 615 31.28 3.10 -5.05
C GLU A 615 31.29 2.52 -6.45
N ASN A 616 32.49 2.36 -7.00
CA ASN A 616 32.73 1.95 -8.38
C ASN A 616 33.18 0.50 -8.55
N SER A 617 33.66 -0.16 -7.46
CA SER A 617 34.23 -1.49 -7.55
C SER A 617 33.15 -2.57 -7.38
N ASP A 618 32.75 -2.90 -6.18
CA ASP A 618 31.72 -3.90 -5.90
C ASP A 618 30.75 -3.41 -4.81
N ARG A 619 29.62 -2.87 -5.26
CA ARG A 619 28.54 -2.41 -4.37
C ARG A 619 27.93 -3.52 -3.51
N VAL A 620 27.98 -4.77 -3.97
CA VAL A 620 27.45 -5.90 -3.20
C VAL A 620 28.36 -6.21 -2.03
N GLU A 621 29.67 -6.27 -2.28
CA GLU A 621 30.68 -6.49 -1.25
C GLU A 621 30.77 -5.32 -0.27
N TRP A 622 30.67 -4.09 -0.77
CA TRP A 622 30.60 -2.88 0.06
C TRP A 622 29.44 -2.95 1.09
N CYS A 623 28.25 -3.38 0.63
CA CYS A 623 27.09 -3.58 1.49
C CYS A 623 27.29 -4.74 2.47
N LYS A 624 27.85 -5.87 2.04
CA LYS A 624 28.04 -7.05 2.88
C LYS A 624 28.97 -6.74 4.06
N LYS A 625 30.10 -6.09 3.80
CA LYS A 625 31.06 -5.69 4.85
C LYS A 625 30.39 -4.83 5.92
N ARG A 626 29.53 -3.90 5.53
CA ARG A 626 28.81 -2.98 6.42
C ARG A 626 27.47 -3.52 6.92
N ARG A 627 27.14 -4.79 6.60
CA ARG A 627 25.84 -5.40 6.91
C ARG A 627 24.68 -4.50 6.52
N ILE A 628 24.74 -3.94 5.31
CA ILE A 628 23.71 -3.13 4.68
C ILE A 628 22.85 -4.02 3.76
N ASN A 629 21.56 -3.79 3.74
CA ASN A 629 20.62 -4.55 2.91
C ASN A 629 20.77 -4.15 1.44
N VAL A 630 21.48 -4.97 0.66
CA VAL A 630 21.74 -4.78 -0.77
C VAL A 630 20.43 -4.56 -1.57
N ARG A 631 19.40 -5.31 -1.22
CA ARG A 631 18.10 -5.22 -1.90
C ARG A 631 17.44 -3.86 -1.66
N ASN A 632 17.44 -3.39 -0.41
CA ASN A 632 16.86 -2.10 -0.06
C ASN A 632 17.65 -0.96 -0.71
N MET A 633 18.97 -1.07 -0.82
CA MET A 633 19.79 -0.09 -1.54
C MET A 633 19.47 -0.05 -3.04
N ARG A 634 19.36 -1.20 -3.70
CA ARG A 634 18.92 -1.27 -5.10
C ARG A 634 17.51 -0.70 -5.29
N GLN A 635 16.61 -1.00 -4.37
CA GLN A 635 15.25 -0.44 -4.40
C GLN A 635 15.26 1.07 -4.17
N ALA A 636 16.11 1.58 -3.28
CA ALA A 636 16.30 3.02 -3.07
C ALA A 636 16.73 3.73 -4.37
N LEU A 637 17.68 3.16 -5.13
CA LEU A 637 18.05 3.74 -6.43
C LEU A 637 16.90 3.75 -7.44
N ASN A 638 16.07 2.72 -7.45
CA ASN A 638 14.88 2.70 -8.32
C ASN A 638 13.86 3.76 -7.92
N ILE A 639 13.60 3.92 -6.62
CA ILE A 639 12.70 4.95 -6.08
C ILE A 639 13.26 6.34 -6.40
N ARG A 640 14.55 6.57 -6.15
CA ARG A 640 15.29 7.79 -6.47
C ARG A 640 15.09 8.20 -7.93
N LYS A 641 15.33 7.26 -8.86
CA LYS A 641 15.14 7.50 -10.29
C LYS A 641 13.71 7.93 -10.64
N GLN A 642 12.73 7.30 -10.03
CA GLN A 642 11.32 7.59 -10.30
C GLN A 642 10.87 8.91 -9.66
N LEU A 643 11.31 9.21 -8.43
CA LEU A 643 11.03 10.50 -7.80
C LEU A 643 11.67 11.65 -8.59
N ARG A 644 12.92 11.51 -9.06
CA ARG A 644 13.57 12.50 -9.95
C ARG A 644 12.79 12.71 -11.24
N SER A 645 12.33 11.62 -11.89
CA SER A 645 11.51 11.72 -13.11
C SER A 645 10.14 12.35 -12.84
N LEU A 646 9.55 12.10 -11.67
CA LEU A 646 8.29 12.72 -11.25
C LEU A 646 8.50 14.23 -11.02
N CYS A 647 9.52 14.60 -10.26
CA CYS A 647 9.84 16.01 -9.98
C CYS A 647 10.14 16.81 -11.26
N LEU A 648 10.81 16.21 -12.24
CA LEU A 648 10.99 16.81 -13.57
C LEU A 648 9.65 17.04 -14.29
N ARG A 649 8.77 16.05 -14.30
CA ARG A 649 7.46 16.16 -14.94
C ARG A 649 6.54 17.18 -14.28
N GLU A 650 6.60 17.29 -12.96
CA GLU A 650 5.81 18.25 -12.19
C GLU A 650 6.48 19.66 -12.11
N GLY A 651 7.62 19.87 -12.78
CA GLY A 651 8.31 21.15 -12.84
C GLY A 651 9.04 21.55 -11.55
N LEU A 652 9.25 20.61 -10.63
CA LEU A 652 10.03 20.82 -9.41
C LEU A 652 11.54 20.74 -9.62
N LEU A 653 11.98 20.02 -10.63
CA LEU A 653 13.34 20.03 -11.17
C LEU A 653 13.31 20.70 -12.55
N ARG A 654 14.26 21.61 -12.80
CA ARG A 654 14.39 22.30 -14.09
C ARG A 654 15.13 21.43 -15.11
N GLU A 655 16.15 20.72 -14.66
CA GLU A 655 17.03 19.90 -15.49
C GLU A 655 17.18 18.50 -14.91
N PRO A 656 17.42 17.49 -15.76
CA PRO A 656 17.73 16.16 -15.28
C PRO A 656 19.04 16.18 -14.47
N PRO A 657 19.04 15.56 -13.27
CA PRO A 657 20.25 15.50 -12.46
C PRO A 657 21.34 14.68 -13.16
N PRO A 658 22.63 14.95 -12.86
CA PRO A 658 23.75 14.24 -13.46
C PRO A 658 23.64 12.73 -13.19
N PRO A 659 24.13 11.88 -14.14
CA PRO A 659 24.12 10.43 -13.99
C PRO A 659 25.08 9.97 -12.88
N ASP A 660 24.77 8.86 -12.22
CA ASP A 660 25.69 8.19 -11.32
C ASP A 660 26.81 7.45 -12.10
N PRO A 661 28.03 7.30 -11.54
CA PRO A 661 28.44 7.71 -10.18
C PRO A 661 28.78 9.19 -10.09
N GLN A 662 28.46 9.78 -8.94
CA GLN A 662 28.91 11.11 -8.56
C GLN A 662 29.95 10.99 -7.43
N PRO A 663 30.99 11.85 -7.39
CA PRO A 663 31.91 11.84 -6.27
C PRO A 663 31.17 12.18 -4.96
N PHE A 664 31.57 11.51 -3.89
CA PHE A 664 31.06 11.81 -2.55
C PHE A 664 31.76 13.05 -2.00
N PHE A 665 30.98 13.99 -1.52
CA PHE A 665 31.46 15.16 -0.78
C PHE A 665 30.85 15.17 0.62
N PRO A 666 31.63 15.40 1.66
CA PRO A 666 31.12 15.57 3.01
C PRO A 666 30.11 16.72 3.08
N LEU A 667 29.02 16.49 3.80
CA LEU A 667 27.96 17.49 3.97
C LEU A 667 28.44 18.62 4.90
N SER A 668 28.30 19.90 4.46
CA SER A 668 28.62 21.04 5.32
C SER A 668 27.60 21.19 6.45
N PRO A 669 27.97 21.83 7.58
CA PRO A 669 27.04 22.08 8.68
C PRO A 669 25.80 22.88 8.25
N GLU A 670 25.97 23.88 7.41
CA GLU A 670 24.89 24.74 6.91
C GLU A 670 23.90 23.92 6.05
N ARG A 671 24.44 23.03 5.21
CA ARG A 671 23.62 22.13 4.39
C ARG A 671 22.89 21.09 5.23
N ALA A 672 23.52 20.59 6.28
CA ALA A 672 22.90 19.69 7.26
C ALA A 672 21.72 20.38 7.98
N GLU A 673 21.91 21.62 8.40
CA GLU A 673 20.85 22.44 9.01
C GLU A 673 19.67 22.66 8.04
N ALA A 674 19.96 23.10 6.82
CA ALA A 674 18.93 23.34 5.80
C ALA A 674 18.09 22.08 5.56
N LEU A 675 18.70 20.89 5.47
CA LEU A 675 18.03 19.63 5.30
C LEU A 675 17.12 19.30 6.50
N LEU A 676 17.60 19.45 7.73
CA LEU A 676 16.82 19.16 8.93
C LEU A 676 15.64 20.13 9.08
N ARG A 677 15.84 21.42 8.83
CA ARG A 677 14.76 22.43 8.82
C ARG A 677 13.73 22.15 7.70
N CYS A 678 14.19 21.71 6.53
CA CYS A 678 13.32 21.25 5.46
C CYS A 678 12.44 20.08 5.90
N PHE A 679 13.02 19.07 6.59
CA PHE A 679 12.24 17.92 7.10
C PHE A 679 11.24 18.35 8.19
N LEU A 680 11.53 19.35 9.00
CA LEU A 680 10.57 19.90 9.97
C LEU A 680 9.28 20.39 9.30
N ARG A 681 9.31 20.85 8.04
CA ARG A 681 8.09 21.27 7.31
C ARG A 681 7.06 20.15 7.16
N GLY A 682 7.52 18.89 7.11
CA GLY A 682 6.64 17.73 7.03
C GLY A 682 6.40 17.01 8.35
N PHE A 683 7.29 17.23 9.33
CA PHE A 683 7.32 16.42 10.56
C PHE A 683 7.30 17.26 11.84
N VAL A 684 6.89 18.54 11.79
CA VAL A 684 6.81 19.43 12.96
C VAL A 684 5.96 18.83 14.09
N GLY A 685 4.90 18.12 13.78
CA GLY A 685 4.06 17.42 14.75
C GLY A 685 4.74 16.21 15.43
N LYS A 686 5.90 15.77 14.90
CA LYS A 686 6.67 14.63 15.42
C LYS A 686 8.00 15.09 16.02
N CYS A 687 7.94 16.06 16.92
CA CYS A 687 9.07 16.57 17.67
C CYS A 687 8.90 16.32 19.17
N ALA A 688 10.02 16.17 19.88
CA ALA A 688 10.03 16.04 21.32
C ALA A 688 11.20 16.83 21.94
N LEU A 689 10.98 17.36 23.12
CA LEU A 689 11.96 18.11 23.90
C LEU A 689 12.48 17.24 25.04
N LEU A 690 13.76 17.41 25.37
CA LEU A 690 14.37 16.77 26.52
C LEU A 690 13.81 17.38 27.81
N ALA A 691 13.23 16.56 28.66
CA ALA A 691 12.76 16.96 29.98
C ALA A 691 13.87 16.88 31.04
N PRO A 692 13.71 17.56 32.20
CA PRO A 692 14.72 17.53 33.26
C PRO A 692 15.07 16.14 33.79
N ASP A 693 14.12 15.20 33.73
CA ASP A 693 14.31 13.79 34.11
C ASP A 693 15.05 12.96 33.04
N SER A 694 15.52 13.62 31.98
CA SER A 694 16.20 12.98 30.84
C SER A 694 15.28 12.13 29.95
N SER A 695 13.96 12.22 30.10
CA SER A 695 13.00 11.68 29.15
C SER A 695 12.75 12.66 28.00
N TYR A 696 12.22 12.18 26.88
CA TYR A 696 11.73 13.05 25.80
C TYR A 696 10.22 13.17 25.88
N VAL A 697 9.71 14.41 25.84
CA VAL A 697 8.28 14.68 25.85
C VAL A 697 7.87 15.29 24.51
N THR A 698 6.92 14.65 23.81
CA THR A 698 6.46 15.14 22.50
C THR A 698 5.83 16.52 22.64
N VAL A 699 6.11 17.40 21.67
CA VAL A 699 5.57 18.75 21.61
C VAL A 699 4.03 18.70 21.47
N GLN A 700 3.55 17.82 20.59
CA GLN A 700 2.12 17.52 20.47
C GLN A 700 1.77 16.29 21.32
N GLY A 701 0.67 16.36 22.06
CA GLY A 701 0.14 15.27 22.87
C GLY A 701 0.86 15.01 24.19
N LYS A 702 2.00 15.66 24.47
CA LYS A 702 2.77 15.57 25.73
C LYS A 702 3.06 14.13 26.19
N HIS A 703 3.38 13.23 25.24
CA HIS A 703 3.70 11.84 25.54
C HIS A 703 5.19 11.68 25.77
N VAL A 704 5.55 10.83 26.75
CA VAL A 704 6.93 10.42 26.95
C VAL A 704 7.33 9.40 25.88
N VAL A 705 8.46 9.63 25.22
CA VAL A 705 9.05 8.74 24.21
C VAL A 705 10.52 8.48 24.51
N ALA A 706 10.98 7.29 24.13
CA ALA A 706 12.39 6.92 24.16
C ALA A 706 12.94 6.81 22.73
N ILE A 707 14.22 7.13 22.55
CA ILE A 707 14.88 6.90 21.26
C ILE A 707 15.04 5.39 21.06
N HIS A 708 14.60 4.89 19.90
CA HIS A 708 14.67 3.47 19.59
C HIS A 708 16.13 2.99 19.44
N PRO A 709 16.48 1.78 19.90
CA PRO A 709 17.84 1.24 19.83
C PRO A 709 18.46 1.20 18.42
N SER A 710 17.65 1.19 17.38
CA SER A 710 18.12 1.22 15.97
C SER A 710 18.59 2.59 15.50
N SER A 711 18.39 3.66 16.27
CA SER A 711 18.81 5.01 15.89
C SER A 711 20.27 5.24 16.25
N VAL A 712 20.99 5.95 15.38
CA VAL A 712 22.39 6.38 15.67
C VAL A 712 22.48 7.35 16.86
N LEU A 713 21.35 7.95 17.27
CA LEU A 713 21.26 8.83 18.45
C LEU A 713 20.87 8.07 19.74
N HIS A 714 20.73 6.74 19.69
CA HIS A 714 20.43 5.97 20.90
C HIS A 714 21.51 6.17 21.97
N GLY A 715 21.08 6.42 23.19
CA GLY A 715 22.01 6.73 24.32
C GLY A 715 22.54 8.16 24.35
N GLN A 716 22.31 8.97 23.31
CA GLN A 716 22.71 10.37 23.31
C GLN A 716 21.55 11.26 23.80
N LYS A 717 21.94 12.36 24.50
CA LYS A 717 20.98 13.39 24.94
C LYS A 717 21.12 14.60 24.04
N LYS A 718 20.03 15.00 23.41
CA LYS A 718 19.91 16.20 22.56
C LYS A 718 18.79 17.06 23.13
N GLU A 719 18.89 18.36 23.05
CA GLU A 719 17.90 19.33 23.54
C GLU A 719 16.50 19.06 22.95
N ALA A 720 16.45 18.86 21.64
CA ALA A 720 15.24 18.53 20.93
C ALA A 720 15.51 17.47 19.84
N ILE A 721 14.52 16.65 19.55
CA ILE A 721 14.55 15.64 18.50
C ILE A 721 13.33 15.74 17.60
N MET A 722 13.55 15.48 16.33
CA MET A 722 12.53 15.15 15.34
C MET A 722 12.61 13.66 15.04
N PHE A 723 11.46 13.00 14.93
CA PHE A 723 11.38 11.59 14.60
C PHE A 723 10.35 11.36 13.48
N LEU A 724 10.62 10.41 12.60
CA LEU A 724 9.71 10.17 11.47
C LEU A 724 8.63 9.13 11.80
N GLU A 725 8.92 8.22 12.72
CA GLU A 725 8.00 7.16 13.13
C GLU A 725 7.85 7.13 14.66
N HIS A 726 6.61 6.97 15.11
CA HIS A 726 6.25 6.77 16.50
C HIS A 726 5.66 5.38 16.65
N VAL A 727 6.32 4.50 17.38
CA VAL A 727 5.96 3.09 17.50
C VAL A 727 5.81 2.70 18.97
N PHE A 728 4.74 2.01 19.25
CA PHE A 728 4.53 1.37 20.55
C PHE A 728 4.74 -0.14 20.45
N THR A 729 5.68 -0.65 21.24
CA THR A 729 5.89 -2.08 21.47
C THR A 729 5.69 -2.38 22.95
N GLN A 730 6.73 -2.40 23.74
CA GLN A 730 6.70 -2.43 25.21
C GLN A 730 6.69 -1.01 25.80
N LYS A 731 7.32 -0.06 25.08
CA LYS A 731 7.39 1.38 25.40
C LYS A 731 7.08 2.20 24.16
N ASN A 732 6.88 3.50 24.37
CA ASN A 732 6.78 4.46 23.26
C ASN A 732 8.16 4.74 22.70
N TYR A 733 8.38 4.46 21.42
CA TYR A 733 9.66 4.70 20.78
C TYR A 733 9.55 5.71 19.64
N ALA A 734 10.47 6.65 19.62
CA ALA A 734 10.79 7.49 18.47
C ALA A 734 11.80 6.75 17.58
N LYS A 735 11.46 6.51 16.32
CA LYS A 735 12.33 5.89 15.31
C LYS A 735 12.72 6.89 14.24
N LYS A 736 13.88 6.65 13.61
CA LYS A 736 14.43 7.53 12.55
C LYS A 736 14.57 8.94 13.08
N VAL A 737 15.39 9.05 14.12
CA VAL A 737 15.53 10.26 14.94
C VAL A 737 16.65 11.14 14.41
N SER A 738 16.41 12.44 14.41
CA SER A 738 17.42 13.47 14.15
C SER A 738 17.35 14.57 15.21
N ALA A 739 18.52 15.09 15.59
CA ALA A 739 18.64 16.20 16.50
C ALA A 739 18.23 17.49 15.77
N VAL A 740 17.44 18.32 16.42
CA VAL A 740 17.00 19.64 15.95
C VAL A 740 17.12 20.66 17.08
N GLN A 741 17.05 21.94 16.75
CA GLN A 741 17.01 23.00 17.75
C GLN A 741 15.54 23.33 18.09
N ALA A 742 15.29 23.72 19.35
CA ALA A 742 13.94 24.04 19.80
C ALA A 742 13.35 25.23 19.03
N ASP A 743 14.16 26.24 18.72
CA ASP A 743 13.74 27.42 17.96
C ASP A 743 13.26 27.06 16.53
N TRP A 744 13.90 26.08 15.89
CA TRP A 744 13.45 25.62 14.56
C TRP A 744 12.06 24.99 14.60
N ILE A 745 11.73 24.33 15.73
CA ILE A 745 10.39 23.74 15.91
C ILE A 745 9.34 24.86 16.02
N VAL A 746 9.64 25.89 16.82
CA VAL A 746 8.75 27.05 16.98
C VAL A 746 8.53 27.78 15.65
N GLU A 747 9.62 28.04 14.91
CA GLU A 747 9.54 28.65 13.59
C GLU A 747 8.72 27.82 12.61
N ALA A 748 8.93 26.51 12.55
CA ALA A 748 8.17 25.63 11.66
C ALA A 748 6.68 25.57 12.01
N MET A 749 6.33 25.67 13.31
CA MET A 749 4.93 25.75 13.77
C MET A 749 4.25 27.06 13.38
N THR A 750 4.94 28.19 13.50
CA THR A 750 4.39 29.51 13.16
C THR A 750 4.16 29.66 11.65
N ARG A 751 5.08 29.15 10.83
CA ARG A 751 4.93 29.19 9.36
C ARG A 751 3.92 28.18 8.81
N GLY A 752 3.65 27.09 9.51
CA GLY A 752 2.66 26.09 9.10
C GLY A 752 1.21 26.58 9.23
N GLY A 753 0.94 27.62 10.04
CA GLY A 753 -0.40 28.18 10.28
C GLY A 753 -0.70 29.46 9.49
N GLY A 754 0.17 29.93 8.59
CA GLY A 754 -0.02 31.18 7.85
C GLY A 754 0.04 30.96 6.34
N GLY A 755 -1.10 31.02 5.67
CA GLY A 755 -1.18 31.22 4.21
C GLY A 755 -0.47 32.51 3.82
N GLY A 756 0.35 32.43 2.75
CA GLY A 756 1.19 33.52 2.27
C GLY A 756 0.49 34.87 2.11
N GLY A 757 0.86 35.78 2.95
CA GLY A 757 0.71 37.21 2.74
C GLY A 757 2.12 37.79 2.72
N GLY A 758 2.67 38.06 1.53
CA GLY A 758 3.87 38.83 1.38
C GLY A 758 3.66 40.22 2.00
N VAL A 759 4.27 40.47 3.14
CA VAL A 759 4.48 41.83 3.63
C VAL A 759 5.81 42.30 3.05
N SER A 760 5.71 43.18 2.05
CA SER A 760 6.82 44.03 1.65
C SER A 760 7.22 44.92 2.86
N PRO A 761 8.51 45.13 3.11
CA PRO A 761 8.91 46.15 4.09
C PRO A 761 8.57 47.51 3.53
N GLY A 762 7.48 48.09 4.08
CA GLY A 762 7.10 49.48 3.80
C GLY A 762 8.03 50.44 4.51
N ASP A 763 8.41 51.44 3.75
CA ASP A 763 9.18 52.62 4.12
C ASP A 763 8.76 53.23 5.46
N GLY A 764 9.74 53.36 6.37
CA GLY A 764 9.60 54.18 7.57
C GLY A 764 9.70 55.67 7.21
N PRO A 765 8.93 56.55 7.90
CA PRO A 765 9.08 57.97 7.69
C PRO A 765 10.37 58.45 8.35
N GLY A 766 11.22 59.12 7.58
CA GLY A 766 12.40 59.89 8.03
C GLY A 766 11.96 61.23 8.68
N PRO A 767 12.88 61.94 9.28
CA PRO A 767 12.74 62.74 10.49
C PRO A 767 11.89 63.99 10.39
#